data_896c7e9d63f509a04c5feeb40264d867
#
_entry.id   896c7e9d63f509a04c5feeb40264d867
#
_cell.length_a   1.000
_cell.length_b   1.000
_cell.length_c   1.000
_cell.angle_alpha   90.00
_cell.angle_beta   90.00
_cell.angle_gamma   90.00
#
_symmetry.space_group_name_H-M   'P 1'
#
loop_
_entity.id
_entity.type
_entity.pdbx_description
1 polymer ?
#
loop_
_entity_poly.entity_id
_entity_poly.type
_entity_poly.pdbx_seq_one_letter_code
_entity_poly.pdbx_strand_id
1 'polypeptide(L)'
;LLIASADRAEVDARVAAVRALLRQWMATSGRGGAAAALENGGRAPHVQRLSKALLKPPMTTTAETRKFEAEVAQVLHLVTHSLYSHKEIFLRELISNASDACDKLRFESIASPDLLAGAGDLHIDVSWDKAARTVTIRDTGIGMSREDVVANIGTIASSGTRRFLEAMSGEQKADARLIGQFGVGFYSAFVVADRVTVLTRHAGAAPEAGVKWESDGRGEYSLEDVTLPERGTTVVLHLKADEDEFLDGWKLRSLVRKYSDHVAFPIRMPKDAPMPAEGEDEKTDAAPEWETANDASALWTKSKSDISDQDYQGFYKSLGHDFNDAAAWTHNRVEGSQSFTTLLYLPSQPPFDLMMGGRDERKGLKLYIKRVFVMDAAEELLPNYLRFVRGVVDADDLPLNVSRELLQQNRQLDRIKGACVKRVLDMIEKLARDDAETFAAFHKAFGNTLKEGIVEDASNRERIAKILRFASTKGDGAAQTVSLDDYVGRMPVGQDTIWYITADGYKAAAGSPQLEAFRAKDIEVLLMFDRIDEWMLGSLHEYAGKSMKNVAKGELPLDEADKAKQAEAATAAAPLVEKIKRLLGERVGDVRVSARLTDSPSCLALADYEMAPHLARLLREAGQAVPDSKPTLEINPQHALLQRIDGEIDDAKATDLATLLLEQAEIAAGAPLPDPAAFVQRMNRVLLGA
;
A
#
# COMPACT_ATOMS: atom_id res chain seq x y z
N LEU A 1 11.82 -5.24 12.42
CA LEU A 1 10.77 -6.28 12.61
C LEU A 1 11.05 -7.60 11.88
N LEU A 2 12.25 -7.78 11.31
CA LEU A 2 12.70 -9.05 10.67
C LEU A 2 13.62 -9.89 11.57
N ILE A 3 13.65 -9.64 12.88
CA ILE A 3 14.47 -10.41 13.85
C ILE A 3 13.58 -11.27 14.77
N ALA A 4 12.26 -11.26 14.63
CA ALA A 4 11.37 -11.95 15.56
C ALA A 4 10.89 -13.35 15.16
N SER A 5 11.42 -13.95 14.06
CA SER A 5 11.03 -15.30 13.62
C SER A 5 12.20 -16.23 13.19
N ALA A 6 13.43 -15.81 13.40
CA ALA A 6 14.56 -16.71 13.17
C ALA A 6 14.75 -17.63 14.38
N ASP A 7 14.74 -18.94 14.16
CA ASP A 7 15.06 -19.94 15.16
C ASP A 7 16.39 -19.59 15.82
N ARG A 8 16.46 -19.62 17.16
CA ARG A 8 17.64 -19.25 17.95
C ARG A 8 18.89 -20.02 17.49
N ALA A 9 18.72 -21.25 17.02
CA ALA A 9 19.78 -22.07 16.43
C ALA A 9 20.34 -21.50 15.12
N GLU A 10 19.50 -20.87 14.29
CA GLU A 10 19.95 -20.24 13.03
C GLU A 10 20.70 -18.93 13.29
N VAL A 11 20.28 -18.16 14.28
CA VAL A 11 20.98 -16.94 14.72
C VAL A 11 22.35 -17.29 15.28
N ASP A 12 22.44 -18.31 16.13
CA ASP A 12 23.69 -18.76 16.72
C ASP A 12 24.66 -19.34 15.65
N ALA A 13 24.12 -20.04 14.64
CA ALA A 13 24.90 -20.52 13.49
C ALA A 13 25.48 -19.38 12.65
N ARG A 14 24.68 -18.33 12.38
CA ARG A 14 25.14 -17.13 11.64
C ARG A 14 26.17 -16.33 12.42
N VAL A 15 26.01 -16.20 13.73
CA VAL A 15 26.99 -15.55 14.61
C VAL A 15 28.30 -16.34 14.65
N ALA A 16 28.23 -17.67 14.67
CA ALA A 16 29.41 -18.54 14.59
C ALA A 16 30.14 -18.40 13.25
N ALA A 17 29.42 -18.33 12.13
CA ALA A 17 29.98 -18.15 10.79
C ALA A 17 30.67 -16.77 10.65
N VAL A 18 30.08 -15.70 11.16
CA VAL A 18 30.68 -14.35 11.17
C VAL A 18 31.95 -14.33 12.03
N ARG A 19 31.94 -15.00 13.19
CA ARG A 19 33.14 -15.11 14.05
C ARG A 19 34.24 -15.93 13.36
N ALA A 20 33.90 -16.96 12.59
CA ALA A 20 34.89 -17.75 11.82
C ALA A 20 35.52 -16.91 10.70
N LEU A 21 34.71 -16.14 9.95
CA LEU A 21 35.21 -15.24 8.91
C LEU A 21 36.09 -14.12 9.47
N LEU A 22 35.76 -13.56 10.61
CA LEU A 22 36.58 -12.56 11.29
C LEU A 22 37.92 -13.14 11.75
N ARG A 23 37.93 -14.38 12.26
CA ARG A 23 39.19 -15.07 12.62
C ARG A 23 40.08 -15.36 11.39
N GLN A 24 39.46 -15.78 10.29
CA GLN A 24 40.17 -16.03 9.03
C GLN A 24 40.75 -14.74 8.45
N TRP A 25 39.98 -13.64 8.47
CA TRP A 25 40.44 -12.32 8.05
C TRP A 25 41.57 -11.78 8.93
N MET A 26 41.49 -11.95 10.27
CA MET A 26 42.58 -11.56 11.19
C MET A 26 43.86 -12.41 11.00
N ALA A 27 43.73 -13.69 10.65
CA ALA A 27 44.87 -14.55 10.38
C ALA A 27 45.56 -14.17 9.05
N THR A 28 44.81 -13.73 8.04
CA THR A 28 45.34 -13.32 6.72
C THR A 28 45.92 -11.91 6.70
N SER A 29 45.49 -11.03 7.63
CA SER A 29 45.92 -9.63 7.68
C SER A 29 47.21 -9.38 8.50
N GLY A 30 47.91 -10.38 8.95
CA GLY A 30 49.24 -10.25 9.59
C GLY A 30 49.27 -9.48 10.94
N ARG A 31 48.15 -9.31 11.61
CA ARG A 31 48.04 -8.66 12.93
C ARG A 31 47.82 -9.65 14.06
N GLY A 32 48.78 -10.53 14.23
CA GLY A 32 48.82 -11.48 15.33
C GLY A 32 49.30 -10.86 16.65
N GLY A 33 48.50 -10.01 17.26
CA GLY A 33 48.87 -9.39 18.54
C GLY A 33 47.73 -8.99 19.49
N ALA A 34 46.50 -9.02 19.02
CA ALA A 34 45.37 -8.49 19.78
C ALA A 34 44.32 -9.53 20.24
N ALA A 35 44.52 -10.81 19.90
CA ALA A 35 43.53 -11.86 20.19
C ALA A 35 43.61 -12.46 21.61
N ALA A 36 44.69 -12.21 22.36
CA ALA A 36 44.88 -12.79 23.71
C ALA A 36 44.35 -11.93 24.87
N ALA A 37 43.82 -10.73 24.58
CA ALA A 37 43.39 -9.79 25.62
C ALA A 37 41.87 -9.80 25.94
N LEU A 38 41.08 -10.62 25.27
CA LEU A 38 39.61 -10.63 25.42
C LEU A 38 39.04 -11.86 26.16
N GLU A 39 39.89 -12.77 26.62
CA GLU A 39 39.41 -14.01 27.29
C GLU A 39 39.55 -14.03 28.82
N ASN A 40 40.18 -13.02 29.47
CA ASN A 40 40.30 -13.03 30.92
C ASN A 40 39.89 -11.68 31.55
N GLY A 41 38.68 -11.64 32.09
CA GLY A 41 38.22 -10.57 32.97
C GLY A 41 38.96 -10.53 34.30
N GLY A 42 40.17 -9.96 34.35
CA GLY A 42 40.95 -9.80 35.55
C GLY A 42 41.57 -8.40 35.65
N ARG A 43 41.28 -7.67 36.73
CA ARG A 43 41.91 -6.40 37.10
C ARG A 43 43.44 -6.57 37.15
N ALA A 44 44.15 -5.74 36.41
CA ALA A 44 45.60 -5.64 36.54
C ALA A 44 46.05 -4.23 36.95
N PRO A 45 46.86 -4.10 38.03
CA PRO A 45 47.61 -2.92 38.34
C PRO A 45 49.03 -3.06 37.77
N HIS A 46 49.35 -2.41 36.65
CA HIS A 46 50.74 -2.10 36.25
C HIS A 46 50.77 -1.41 34.86
N VAL A 47 50.20 -0.26 34.74
CA VAL A 47 50.38 0.63 33.58
C VAL A 47 51.06 1.92 34.02
N GLN A 48 52.28 1.82 34.59
CA GLN A 48 53.07 3.02 34.91
C GLN A 48 54.59 2.88 34.67
N ARG A 49 55.06 1.94 33.89
CA ARG A 49 56.52 1.82 33.63
C ARG A 49 56.96 1.50 32.19
N LEU A 50 56.22 1.91 31.16
CA LEU A 50 56.64 1.73 29.75
C LEU A 50 56.60 3.02 28.91
N SER A 51 56.71 4.18 29.51
CA SER A 51 56.63 5.46 28.77
C SER A 51 57.99 6.12 28.46
N LYS A 52 59.11 5.39 28.48
CA LYS A 52 60.43 6.01 28.20
C LYS A 52 61.37 5.32 27.20
N ALA A 53 60.91 4.37 26.40
CA ALA A 53 61.81 3.73 25.45
C ALA A 53 61.10 3.40 24.13
N LEU A 54 60.61 4.35 23.37
CA LEU A 54 60.28 4.21 21.92
C LEU A 54 59.80 5.53 21.31
N LEU A 55 60.59 6.62 21.48
CA LEU A 55 60.52 7.77 20.59
C LEU A 55 61.41 7.49 19.38
N LYS A 56 60.93 6.64 18.44
CA LYS A 56 61.34 6.75 17.07
C LYS A 56 60.46 7.84 16.42
N PRO A 57 61.01 8.70 15.53
CA PRO A 57 60.24 9.71 14.85
C PRO A 57 59.13 9.03 14.02
N PRO A 58 57.94 9.62 13.90
CA PRO A 58 56.87 9.06 13.07
C PRO A 58 57.40 8.92 11.68
N MET A 59 57.42 7.68 11.14
CA MET A 59 57.47 7.51 9.71
C MET A 59 56.26 8.19 9.12
N THR A 60 56.46 9.27 8.41
CA THR A 60 55.45 9.92 7.57
C THR A 60 55.09 8.93 6.48
N THR A 61 54.10 8.07 6.74
CA THR A 61 53.38 7.39 5.67
C THR A 61 52.62 8.45 4.92
N THR A 62 53.16 8.92 3.82
CA THR A 62 52.43 9.68 2.83
C THR A 62 51.31 8.78 2.34
N ALA A 63 50.06 9.05 2.76
CA ALA A 63 48.91 8.38 2.23
C ALA A 63 48.86 8.71 0.73
N GLU A 64 49.09 7.72 -0.10
CA GLU A 64 48.94 7.85 -1.55
C GLU A 64 47.46 7.80 -1.86
N THR A 65 46.88 8.89 -2.37
CA THR A 65 45.50 8.93 -2.84
C THR A 65 45.51 8.55 -4.32
N ARG A 66 44.87 7.42 -4.66
CA ARG A 66 44.66 6.98 -6.04
C ARG A 66 43.20 7.18 -6.41
N LYS A 67 42.95 7.56 -7.66
CA LYS A 67 41.61 7.56 -8.24
C LYS A 67 41.22 6.14 -8.59
N PHE A 68 39.91 5.82 -8.41
CA PHE A 68 39.37 4.57 -8.94
C PHE A 68 39.40 4.60 -10.46
N GLU A 69 39.83 3.53 -11.10
CA GLU A 69 39.72 3.27 -12.52
C GLU A 69 38.49 2.38 -12.74
N ALA A 70 37.74 2.59 -13.81
CA ALA A 70 36.56 1.81 -14.15
C ALA A 70 36.71 1.16 -15.52
N GLU A 71 36.36 -0.11 -15.64
CA GLU A 71 36.19 -0.77 -16.94
C GLU A 71 34.85 -0.36 -17.53
N VAL A 72 34.87 0.57 -18.48
CA VAL A 72 33.69 1.22 -19.08
C VAL A 72 32.72 0.20 -19.67
N ALA A 73 33.22 -0.82 -20.35
CA ALA A 73 32.39 -1.87 -20.93
C ALA A 73 31.59 -2.66 -19.86
N GLN A 74 32.19 -2.96 -18.71
CA GLN A 74 31.50 -3.64 -17.61
C GLN A 74 30.46 -2.73 -16.94
N VAL A 75 30.77 -1.45 -16.76
CA VAL A 75 29.82 -0.47 -16.21
C VAL A 75 28.61 -0.33 -17.13
N LEU A 76 28.83 -0.21 -18.45
CA LEU A 76 27.72 -0.17 -19.43
C LEU A 76 26.90 -1.46 -19.41
N HIS A 77 27.55 -2.62 -19.32
CA HIS A 77 26.85 -3.90 -19.22
C HIS A 77 25.97 -3.97 -17.96
N LEU A 78 26.45 -3.53 -16.80
CA LEU A 78 25.66 -3.45 -15.58
C LEU A 78 24.45 -2.50 -15.71
N VAL A 79 24.67 -1.33 -16.33
CA VAL A 79 23.59 -0.35 -16.57
C VAL A 79 22.52 -0.93 -17.50
N THR A 80 22.94 -1.63 -18.56
CA THR A 80 22.00 -2.15 -19.57
C THR A 80 21.27 -3.45 -19.15
N HIS A 81 21.88 -4.29 -18.29
CA HIS A 81 21.34 -5.61 -17.98
C HIS A 81 20.88 -5.79 -16.53
N SER A 82 21.27 -4.91 -15.61
CA SER A 82 20.97 -5.08 -14.20
C SER A 82 20.23 -3.89 -13.57
N LEU A 83 20.24 -2.73 -14.22
CA LEU A 83 19.67 -1.53 -13.66
C LEU A 83 18.15 -1.44 -13.88
N TYR A 84 17.66 -1.94 -15.01
CA TYR A 84 16.27 -1.82 -15.43
C TYR A 84 15.58 -3.19 -15.44
N SER A 85 14.43 -3.29 -14.76
CA SER A 85 13.63 -4.52 -14.71
C SER A 85 12.81 -4.75 -15.97
N HIS A 86 12.47 -3.65 -16.69
CA HIS A 86 11.63 -3.68 -17.89
C HIS A 86 12.35 -2.99 -19.06
N LYS A 87 12.45 -3.68 -20.18
CA LYS A 87 13.10 -3.15 -21.40
C LYS A 87 12.43 -1.87 -21.91
N GLU A 88 11.11 -1.79 -21.82
CA GLU A 88 10.29 -0.67 -22.33
C GLU A 88 10.62 0.71 -21.72
N ILE A 89 11.38 0.73 -20.64
CA ILE A 89 11.82 1.96 -19.96
C ILE A 89 12.73 2.82 -20.85
N PHE A 90 13.40 2.22 -21.85
CA PHE A 90 14.23 3.01 -22.78
C PHE A 90 13.45 4.18 -23.41
N LEU A 91 12.19 3.95 -23.79
CA LEU A 91 11.37 4.97 -24.42
C LEU A 91 11.05 6.11 -23.45
N ARG A 92 10.70 5.79 -22.20
CA ARG A 92 10.48 6.78 -21.13
C ARG A 92 11.71 7.66 -20.91
N GLU A 93 12.88 7.06 -20.79
CA GLU A 93 14.13 7.80 -20.52
C GLU A 93 14.52 8.71 -21.68
N LEU A 94 14.39 8.24 -22.93
CA LEU A 94 14.69 9.05 -24.11
C LEU A 94 13.69 10.19 -24.32
N ILE A 95 12.39 9.96 -24.11
CA ILE A 95 11.37 11.01 -24.15
C ILE A 95 11.61 12.02 -23.01
N SER A 96 11.98 11.58 -21.82
CA SER A 96 12.31 12.46 -20.70
C SER A 96 13.51 13.35 -21.02
N ASN A 97 14.55 12.81 -21.65
CA ASN A 97 15.70 13.59 -22.10
C ASN A 97 15.33 14.61 -23.20
N ALA A 98 14.46 14.21 -24.13
CA ALA A 98 13.93 15.08 -25.18
C ALA A 98 13.08 16.23 -24.58
N SER A 99 12.26 15.92 -23.58
CA SER A 99 11.50 16.93 -22.83
C SER A 99 12.40 17.91 -22.09
N ASP A 100 13.45 17.42 -21.43
CA ASP A 100 14.45 18.28 -20.76
C ASP A 100 15.15 19.22 -21.75
N ALA A 101 15.45 18.73 -22.96
CA ALA A 101 16.05 19.54 -24.01
C ALA A 101 15.13 20.67 -24.52
N CYS A 102 13.82 20.37 -24.63
CA CYS A 102 12.79 21.36 -24.97
C CYS A 102 12.59 22.38 -23.85
N ASP A 103 12.52 21.95 -22.59
CA ASP A 103 12.40 22.82 -21.42
C ASP A 103 13.61 23.75 -21.28
N LYS A 104 14.81 23.21 -21.50
CA LYS A 104 16.06 24.01 -21.48
C LYS A 104 16.05 25.10 -22.56
N LEU A 105 15.64 24.76 -23.78
CA LEU A 105 15.51 25.75 -24.85
C LEU A 105 14.46 26.81 -24.51
N ARG A 106 13.30 26.40 -24.01
CA ARG A 106 12.25 27.31 -23.58
C ARG A 106 12.75 28.29 -22.51
N PHE A 107 13.54 27.81 -21.56
CA PHE A 107 14.10 28.64 -20.50
C PHE A 107 15.18 29.60 -21.04
N GLU A 108 16.15 29.12 -21.84
CA GLU A 108 17.21 29.95 -22.40
C GLU A 108 16.67 31.01 -23.40
N SER A 109 15.56 30.67 -24.08
CA SER A 109 14.91 31.61 -25.02
C SER A 109 14.26 32.81 -24.34
N ILE A 110 14.02 32.78 -23.02
CA ILE A 110 13.52 33.93 -22.25
C ILE A 110 14.57 35.07 -22.29
N ALA A 111 15.86 34.72 -22.21
CA ALA A 111 16.97 35.67 -22.28
C ALA A 111 17.45 35.92 -23.74
N SER A 112 17.23 34.95 -24.62
CA SER A 112 17.69 34.94 -25.99
C SER A 112 16.62 34.44 -26.96
N PRO A 113 15.61 35.26 -27.31
CA PRO A 113 14.46 34.84 -28.15
C PRO A 113 14.85 34.30 -29.51
N ASP A 114 16.00 34.73 -30.05
CA ASP A 114 16.52 34.27 -31.34
C ASP A 114 16.81 32.78 -31.42
N LEU A 115 16.98 32.12 -30.26
CA LEU A 115 17.16 30.65 -30.18
C LEU A 115 15.91 29.87 -30.66
N LEU A 116 14.73 30.48 -30.61
CA LEU A 116 13.50 29.92 -31.15
C LEU A 116 13.25 30.22 -32.62
N ALA A 117 14.00 31.13 -33.20
CA ALA A 117 13.79 31.58 -34.59
C ALA A 117 13.95 30.41 -35.57
N GLY A 118 13.07 30.35 -36.58
CA GLY A 118 13.18 29.49 -37.75
C GLY A 118 12.80 28.01 -37.59
N ALA A 119 12.31 27.55 -36.42
CA ALA A 119 11.87 26.17 -36.28
C ALA A 119 10.60 26.13 -35.38
N GLY A 120 9.50 25.74 -35.92
CA GLY A 120 8.17 25.69 -35.30
C GLY A 120 8.09 25.36 -33.80
N ASP A 121 6.91 24.98 -33.33
CA ASP A 121 6.64 24.69 -31.92
C ASP A 121 7.51 23.55 -31.35
N LEU A 122 7.80 23.62 -30.05
CA LEU A 122 8.56 22.58 -29.36
C LEU A 122 7.74 21.29 -29.30
N HIS A 123 8.29 20.20 -29.79
CA HIS A 123 7.68 18.88 -29.82
C HIS A 123 8.72 17.77 -29.84
N ILE A 124 8.24 16.53 -29.64
CA ILE A 124 9.01 15.30 -29.69
C ILE A 124 8.37 14.40 -30.74
N ASP A 125 9.15 13.88 -31.69
CA ASP A 125 8.70 12.91 -32.67
C ASP A 125 9.19 11.51 -32.31
N VAL A 126 8.30 10.51 -32.36
CA VAL A 126 8.64 9.10 -32.22
C VAL A 126 8.20 8.37 -33.48
N SER A 127 9.12 7.75 -34.17
CA SER A 127 8.85 7.01 -35.40
C SER A 127 9.62 5.68 -35.44
N TRP A 128 9.22 4.81 -36.34
CA TRP A 128 9.85 3.49 -36.53
C TRP A 128 9.93 3.15 -37.99
N ASP A 129 10.94 2.37 -38.36
CA ASP A 129 11.11 1.80 -39.69
C ASP A 129 11.35 0.29 -39.55
N LYS A 130 10.39 -0.51 -40.06
CA LYS A 130 10.46 -1.98 -40.01
C LYS A 130 11.57 -2.53 -40.91
N ALA A 131 11.81 -1.90 -42.08
CA ALA A 131 12.80 -2.39 -43.04
C ALA A 131 14.22 -2.11 -42.54
N ALA A 132 14.46 -0.92 -42.01
CA ALA A 132 15.73 -0.53 -41.41
C ALA A 132 15.91 -1.07 -39.98
N ARG A 133 14.85 -1.63 -39.36
CA ARG A 133 14.81 -2.08 -37.95
C ARG A 133 15.24 -0.97 -36.99
N THR A 134 14.66 0.21 -37.14
CA THR A 134 15.02 1.37 -36.34
C THR A 134 13.81 1.96 -35.62
N VAL A 135 14.04 2.46 -34.40
CA VAL A 135 13.14 3.39 -33.70
C VAL A 135 13.88 4.71 -33.56
N THR A 136 13.21 5.80 -33.90
CA THR A 136 13.79 7.15 -33.89
C THR A 136 13.01 8.05 -32.92
N ILE A 137 13.72 8.68 -32.01
CA ILE A 137 13.21 9.73 -31.11
C ILE A 137 13.90 11.02 -31.46
N ARG A 138 13.13 12.06 -31.82
CA ARG A 138 13.63 13.37 -32.19
C ARG A 138 12.98 14.45 -31.35
N ASP A 139 13.77 15.39 -30.85
CA ASP A 139 13.29 16.60 -30.21
C ASP A 139 13.68 17.85 -31.02
N THR A 140 12.90 18.91 -30.83
CA THR A 140 13.20 20.26 -31.39
C THR A 140 13.79 21.19 -30.33
N GLY A 141 14.41 20.60 -29.29
CA GLY A 141 14.96 21.28 -28.13
C GLY A 141 16.28 22.01 -28.41
N ILE A 142 17.04 22.25 -27.33
CA ILE A 142 18.29 23.04 -27.36
C ILE A 142 19.38 22.39 -28.21
N GLY A 143 19.39 21.05 -28.36
CA GLY A 143 20.46 20.31 -28.99
C GLY A 143 21.78 20.36 -28.22
N MET A 144 22.87 19.91 -28.84
CA MET A 144 24.19 19.83 -28.21
C MET A 144 25.27 20.30 -29.16
N SER A 145 26.30 20.99 -28.64
CA SER A 145 27.56 21.21 -29.29
C SER A 145 28.42 19.93 -29.25
N ARG A 146 29.55 19.93 -29.99
CA ARG A 146 30.51 18.82 -29.98
C ARG A 146 31.08 18.57 -28.57
N GLU A 147 31.37 19.65 -27.85
CA GLU A 147 31.84 19.60 -26.46
C GLU A 147 30.78 19.04 -25.53
N ASP A 148 29.52 19.42 -25.74
CA ASP A 148 28.39 18.90 -24.97
C ASP A 148 28.18 17.40 -25.19
N VAL A 149 28.32 16.93 -26.43
CA VAL A 149 28.21 15.50 -26.76
C VAL A 149 29.26 14.69 -26.00
N VAL A 150 30.52 15.13 -26.02
CA VAL A 150 31.63 14.47 -25.29
C VAL A 150 31.38 14.49 -23.78
N ALA A 151 30.93 15.62 -23.26
CA ALA A 151 30.73 15.79 -21.82
C ALA A 151 29.47 15.10 -21.27
N ASN A 152 28.40 14.96 -22.08
CA ASN A 152 27.09 14.46 -21.61
C ASN A 152 26.83 13.03 -22.06
N ILE A 153 27.21 12.64 -23.28
CA ILE A 153 26.97 11.30 -23.83
C ILE A 153 28.26 10.47 -23.81
N GLY A 154 29.42 11.12 -24.06
CA GLY A 154 30.72 10.45 -24.00
C GLY A 154 31.23 10.15 -22.59
N THR A 155 30.54 10.62 -21.53
CA THR A 155 30.93 10.42 -20.14
C THR A 155 29.76 9.79 -19.35
N ILE A 156 29.94 8.55 -18.87
CA ILE A 156 28.92 7.82 -18.11
C ILE A 156 28.66 8.52 -16.78
N ALA A 157 27.38 8.56 -16.37
CA ALA A 157 26.91 9.23 -15.16
C ALA A 157 27.19 10.75 -15.12
N SER A 158 27.39 11.36 -16.28
CA SER A 158 27.48 12.81 -16.44
C SER A 158 26.15 13.37 -16.93
N SER A 159 25.54 14.28 -16.15
CA SER A 159 24.25 14.87 -16.50
C SER A 159 24.41 16.35 -16.84
N GLY A 160 24.11 16.70 -18.09
CA GLY A 160 24.00 18.09 -18.54
C GLY A 160 22.87 18.83 -17.84
N THR A 161 21.79 18.15 -17.56
CA THR A 161 20.63 18.63 -16.79
C THR A 161 21.02 19.01 -15.36
N ARG A 162 21.80 18.19 -14.66
CA ARG A 162 22.30 18.49 -13.32
C ARG A 162 23.18 19.73 -13.32
N ARG A 163 24.15 19.82 -14.26
CA ARG A 163 25.03 20.99 -14.37
C ARG A 163 24.25 22.27 -14.66
N PHE A 164 23.22 22.19 -15.48
CA PHE A 164 22.36 23.33 -15.80
C PHE A 164 21.59 23.77 -14.55
N LEU A 165 21.02 22.83 -13.77
CA LEU A 165 20.31 23.12 -12.50
C LEU A 165 21.26 23.73 -11.45
N GLU A 166 22.52 23.29 -11.39
CA GLU A 166 23.52 23.84 -10.46
C GLU A 166 23.93 25.28 -10.83
N ALA A 167 23.89 25.64 -12.10
CA ALA A 167 24.19 26.98 -12.60
C ALA A 167 23.02 27.98 -12.35
N MET A 168 21.81 27.50 -12.08
CA MET A 168 20.64 28.34 -11.84
C MET A 168 20.62 28.91 -10.42
N SER A 169 20.09 30.13 -10.24
CA SER A 169 19.89 30.78 -8.95
C SER A 169 18.51 30.50 -8.37
N GLY A 170 18.40 30.32 -7.07
CA GLY A 170 17.22 30.25 -6.16
C GLY A 170 15.86 30.00 -6.79
N GLU A 171 15.12 31.05 -7.12
CA GLU A 171 13.75 30.96 -7.64
C GLU A 171 13.66 30.30 -9.03
N GLN A 172 14.64 30.52 -9.90
CA GLN A 172 14.70 29.92 -11.23
C GLN A 172 14.84 28.39 -11.19
N LYS A 173 15.48 27.87 -10.15
CA LYS A 173 15.68 26.43 -9.94
C LYS A 173 14.36 25.72 -9.60
N ALA A 174 13.43 26.40 -8.93
CA ALA A 174 12.13 25.87 -8.59
C ALA A 174 11.20 25.73 -9.81
N ASP A 175 11.36 26.62 -10.80
CA ASP A 175 10.54 26.62 -12.02
C ASP A 175 11.05 25.64 -13.09
N ALA A 176 12.31 25.20 -12.99
CA ALA A 176 12.92 24.27 -13.94
C ALA A 176 12.44 22.83 -13.67
N ARG A 177 11.62 22.29 -14.57
CA ARG A 177 11.01 20.95 -14.47
C ARG A 177 11.90 19.83 -15.03
N LEU A 178 13.22 19.99 -15.00
CA LEU A 178 14.17 19.06 -15.58
C LEU A 178 14.28 17.77 -14.77
N ILE A 179 14.31 16.62 -15.45
CA ILE A 179 14.14 15.27 -14.89
C ILE A 179 15.45 14.48 -14.90
N GLY A 180 16.27 14.59 -15.95
CA GLY A 180 17.43 13.76 -16.24
C GLY A 180 18.67 14.04 -15.39
N GLN A 181 18.61 13.82 -14.06
CA GLN A 181 19.69 14.19 -13.12
C GLN A 181 20.81 13.15 -12.98
N PHE A 182 20.58 11.88 -13.32
CA PHE A 182 21.53 10.78 -13.06
C PHE A 182 22.60 10.59 -14.17
N GLY A 183 22.30 11.00 -15.41
CA GLY A 183 23.22 10.85 -16.55
C GLY A 183 23.42 9.41 -17.01
N VAL A 184 22.48 8.50 -16.70
CA VAL A 184 22.50 7.10 -17.12
C VAL A 184 21.30 6.71 -17.98
N GLY A 185 20.21 7.49 -17.98
CA GLY A 185 18.98 7.18 -18.71
C GLY A 185 19.17 7.00 -20.21
N PHE A 186 20.09 7.76 -20.83
CA PHE A 186 20.42 7.60 -22.24
C PHE A 186 20.90 6.19 -22.59
N TYR A 187 21.70 5.56 -21.74
CA TYR A 187 22.26 4.23 -22.01
C TYR A 187 21.23 3.10 -21.93
N SER A 188 19.99 3.37 -21.44
CA SER A 188 18.88 2.42 -21.55
C SER A 188 18.54 2.07 -23.00
N ALA A 189 18.93 2.91 -23.97
CA ALA A 189 18.83 2.64 -25.40
C ALA A 189 19.50 1.30 -25.79
N PHE A 190 20.63 0.95 -25.18
CA PHE A 190 21.36 -0.29 -25.45
C PHE A 190 20.69 -1.56 -24.83
N VAL A 191 19.62 -1.40 -24.07
CA VAL A 191 18.80 -2.56 -23.64
C VAL A 191 18.16 -3.20 -24.87
N VAL A 192 17.66 -2.37 -25.81
CA VAL A 192 16.90 -2.80 -27.00
C VAL A 192 17.68 -2.67 -28.32
N ALA A 193 18.75 -1.87 -28.34
CA ALA A 193 19.54 -1.60 -29.53
C ALA A 193 20.95 -2.18 -29.43
N ASP A 194 21.48 -2.68 -30.53
CA ASP A 194 22.88 -3.09 -30.68
C ASP A 194 23.77 -1.94 -31.20
N ARG A 195 23.16 -0.87 -31.73
CA ARG A 195 23.82 0.36 -32.15
C ARG A 195 22.91 1.55 -31.97
N VAL A 196 23.45 2.66 -31.47
CA VAL A 196 22.75 3.93 -31.28
C VAL A 196 23.48 5.03 -32.03
N THR A 197 22.74 5.76 -32.87
CA THR A 197 23.24 6.94 -33.61
C THR A 197 22.53 8.19 -33.07
N VAL A 198 23.30 9.22 -32.72
CA VAL A 198 22.77 10.52 -32.28
C VAL A 198 23.20 11.58 -33.26
N LEU A 199 22.23 12.32 -33.80
CA LEU A 199 22.42 13.48 -34.63
C LEU A 199 21.96 14.70 -33.86
N THR A 200 22.81 15.69 -33.65
CA THR A 200 22.44 16.85 -32.82
C THR A 200 23.11 18.14 -33.32
N ARG A 201 22.36 19.24 -33.16
CA ARG A 201 22.88 20.57 -33.40
C ARG A 201 22.33 21.55 -32.37
N HIS A 202 23.22 22.28 -31.72
CA HIS A 202 22.84 23.28 -30.71
C HIS A 202 22.04 24.43 -31.34
N ALA A 203 21.01 24.91 -30.65
CA ALA A 203 20.25 26.09 -31.06
C ALA A 203 21.19 27.31 -31.17
N GLY A 204 21.01 28.09 -32.20
CA GLY A 204 21.88 29.24 -32.50
C GLY A 204 23.20 28.90 -33.22
N ALA A 205 23.58 27.63 -33.36
CA ALA A 205 24.72 27.20 -34.14
C ALA A 205 24.38 27.10 -35.65
N ALA A 206 25.40 27.31 -36.52
CA ALA A 206 25.22 27.15 -37.94
C ALA A 206 24.90 25.68 -38.32
N PRO A 207 24.24 25.45 -39.50
CA PRO A 207 23.89 24.08 -39.93
C PRO A 207 25.09 23.13 -40.03
N GLU A 208 26.26 23.64 -40.36
CA GLU A 208 27.52 22.88 -40.50
C GLU A 208 28.12 22.47 -39.14
N ALA A 209 27.64 23.01 -38.04
CA ALA A 209 28.07 22.66 -36.69
C ALA A 209 27.29 21.47 -36.09
N GLY A 210 26.59 20.73 -36.93
CA GLY A 210 25.93 19.47 -36.52
C GLY A 210 26.95 18.39 -36.21
N VAL A 211 26.61 17.52 -35.26
CA VAL A 211 27.45 16.41 -34.79
C VAL A 211 26.67 15.09 -34.89
N LYS A 212 27.35 14.10 -35.47
CA LYS A 212 26.92 12.68 -35.40
C LYS A 212 27.80 11.96 -34.39
N TRP A 213 27.15 11.32 -33.43
CA TRP A 213 27.76 10.39 -32.48
C TRP A 213 27.20 8.98 -32.75
N GLU A 214 28.04 7.96 -32.68
CA GLU A 214 27.61 6.58 -32.87
C GLU A 214 28.38 5.63 -31.98
N SER A 215 27.72 4.65 -31.37
CA SER A 215 28.32 3.63 -30.53
C SER A 215 27.53 2.32 -30.59
N ASP A 216 28.22 1.19 -30.32
CA ASP A 216 27.63 -0.14 -30.08
C ASP A 216 27.45 -0.44 -28.59
N GLY A 217 27.72 0.49 -27.70
CA GLY A 217 27.61 0.33 -26.25
C GLY A 217 28.72 -0.51 -25.60
N ARG A 218 29.81 -0.81 -26.31
CA ARG A 218 30.91 -1.65 -25.79
C ARG A 218 32.11 -0.84 -25.29
N GLY A 219 31.92 0.46 -25.08
CA GLY A 219 32.93 1.32 -24.46
C GLY A 219 33.62 2.30 -25.42
N GLU A 220 33.37 2.23 -26.74
CA GLU A 220 33.87 3.13 -27.72
C GLU A 220 32.75 3.86 -28.45
N TYR A 221 33.01 5.05 -28.96
CA TYR A 221 32.11 5.81 -29.82
C TYR A 221 32.88 6.59 -30.88
N SER A 222 32.21 6.88 -31.99
CA SER A 222 32.73 7.74 -33.07
C SER A 222 32.04 9.10 -33.05
N LEU A 223 32.73 10.14 -33.49
CA LEU A 223 32.23 11.50 -33.68
C LEU A 223 32.57 12.01 -35.07
N GLU A 224 31.55 12.51 -35.75
CA GLU A 224 31.64 13.04 -37.11
C GLU A 224 30.93 14.40 -37.19
N ASP A 225 31.50 15.37 -37.88
CA ASP A 225 30.85 16.64 -38.16
C ASP A 225 29.92 16.48 -39.36
N VAL A 226 28.67 16.90 -39.22
CA VAL A 226 27.62 16.73 -40.22
C VAL A 226 26.83 18.02 -40.41
N THR A 227 26.25 18.23 -41.59
CA THR A 227 25.37 19.38 -41.81
C THR A 227 23.95 19.01 -41.42
N LEU A 228 23.39 19.70 -40.42
CA LEU A 228 22.01 19.53 -39.96
C LEU A 228 21.26 20.86 -40.12
N PRO A 229 20.21 20.90 -40.95
CA PRO A 229 19.48 22.16 -41.21
C PRO A 229 18.66 22.60 -40.01
N GLU A 230 18.24 21.65 -39.13
CA GLU A 230 17.38 21.91 -37.99
C GLU A 230 18.12 21.73 -36.67
N ARG A 231 17.72 22.48 -35.64
CA ARG A 231 18.22 22.33 -34.26
C ARG A 231 17.59 21.10 -33.57
N GLY A 232 18.13 20.74 -32.42
CA GLY A 232 17.61 19.66 -31.57
C GLY A 232 18.44 18.41 -31.65
N THR A 233 17.86 17.29 -31.20
CA THR A 233 18.57 16.01 -31.16
C THR A 233 17.69 14.90 -31.76
N THR A 234 18.28 14.04 -32.56
CA THR A 234 17.67 12.82 -33.11
C THR A 234 18.45 11.62 -32.62
N VAL A 235 17.79 10.70 -31.92
CA VAL A 235 18.36 9.44 -31.43
C VAL A 235 17.75 8.32 -32.26
N VAL A 236 18.60 7.59 -33.02
CA VAL A 236 18.21 6.44 -33.83
C VAL A 236 18.71 5.17 -33.16
N LEU A 237 17.79 4.30 -32.82
CA LEU A 237 18.04 3.00 -32.21
C LEU A 237 17.99 1.92 -33.28
N HIS A 238 19.12 1.26 -33.56
CA HIS A 238 19.17 0.08 -34.42
C HIS A 238 18.88 -1.14 -33.53
N LEU A 239 17.66 -1.68 -33.66
CA LEU A 239 17.15 -2.68 -32.73
C LEU A 239 17.84 -4.04 -32.88
N LYS A 240 18.04 -4.73 -31.76
CA LYS A 240 18.49 -6.13 -31.71
C LYS A 240 17.51 -7.04 -32.43
N ALA A 241 17.99 -8.19 -32.87
CA ALA A 241 17.21 -9.12 -33.68
C ALA A 241 15.97 -9.70 -32.99
N ASP A 242 15.96 -9.69 -31.66
CA ASP A 242 14.90 -10.20 -30.78
C ASP A 242 13.96 -9.11 -30.20
N GLU A 243 14.09 -7.86 -30.67
CA GLU A 243 13.31 -6.72 -30.15
C GLU A 243 12.28 -6.17 -31.18
N ASP A 244 11.72 -7.04 -32.01
CA ASP A 244 10.72 -6.67 -33.04
C ASP A 244 9.43 -6.09 -32.49
N GLU A 245 9.11 -6.35 -31.23
CA GLU A 245 7.92 -5.78 -30.58
C GLU A 245 7.90 -4.24 -30.60
N PHE A 246 9.07 -3.60 -30.62
CA PHE A 246 9.19 -2.14 -30.67
C PHE A 246 9.15 -1.56 -32.09
N LEU A 247 9.00 -2.39 -33.12
CA LEU A 247 8.75 -1.96 -34.51
C LEU A 247 7.24 -1.85 -34.81
N ASP A 248 6.40 -1.94 -33.76
CA ASP A 248 4.96 -1.82 -33.87
C ASP A 248 4.46 -0.48 -33.33
N GLY A 249 3.74 0.27 -34.18
CA GLY A 249 3.20 1.58 -33.84
C GLY A 249 2.21 1.56 -32.68
N TRP A 250 1.38 0.52 -32.61
CA TRP A 250 0.44 0.37 -31.49
C TRP A 250 1.18 0.16 -30.17
N LYS A 251 2.20 -0.70 -30.15
CA LYS A 251 3.06 -0.92 -28.96
C LYS A 251 3.72 0.38 -28.50
N LEU A 252 4.40 1.09 -29.42
CA LEU A 252 5.06 2.35 -29.09
C LEU A 252 4.06 3.40 -28.57
N ARG A 253 2.89 3.53 -29.19
CA ARG A 253 1.83 4.44 -28.77
C ARG A 253 1.32 4.09 -27.37
N SER A 254 1.15 2.81 -27.07
CA SER A 254 0.75 2.35 -25.75
C SER A 254 1.78 2.68 -24.67
N LEU A 255 3.08 2.59 -25.01
CA LEU A 255 4.18 2.96 -24.11
C LEU A 255 4.26 4.48 -23.88
N VAL A 256 4.07 5.29 -24.94
CA VAL A 256 3.98 6.75 -24.80
C VAL A 256 2.85 7.13 -23.85
N ARG A 257 1.67 6.57 -24.04
CA ARG A 257 0.52 6.81 -23.14
C ARG A 257 0.78 6.33 -21.72
N LYS A 258 1.42 5.19 -21.54
CA LYS A 258 1.70 4.64 -20.21
C LYS A 258 2.69 5.51 -19.42
N TYR A 259 3.80 5.92 -20.05
CA TYR A 259 4.94 6.51 -19.35
C TYR A 259 5.08 8.03 -19.51
N SER A 260 4.56 8.59 -20.58
CA SER A 260 4.86 9.96 -21.03
C SER A 260 3.62 10.77 -21.41
N ASP A 261 2.41 10.30 -21.06
CA ASP A 261 1.14 10.92 -21.43
C ASP A 261 1.05 12.40 -21.02
N HIS A 262 1.62 12.73 -19.86
CA HIS A 262 1.54 14.05 -19.24
C HIS A 262 2.82 14.89 -19.39
N VAL A 263 3.76 14.46 -20.22
CA VAL A 263 4.92 15.27 -20.62
C VAL A 263 4.44 16.56 -21.26
N ALA A 264 5.06 17.69 -20.91
CA ALA A 264 4.54 19.03 -21.25
C ALA A 264 4.58 19.41 -22.73
N PHE A 265 5.20 18.58 -23.56
CA PHE A 265 5.36 18.80 -24.99
C PHE A 265 4.57 17.77 -25.79
N PRO A 266 3.99 18.15 -26.96
CA PRO A 266 3.36 17.18 -27.85
C PRO A 266 4.36 16.10 -28.28
N ILE A 267 4.01 14.84 -28.06
CA ILE A 267 4.71 13.69 -28.62
C ILE A 267 3.94 13.25 -29.84
N ARG A 268 4.56 13.41 -31.00
CA ARG A 268 3.92 13.10 -32.29
C ARG A 268 4.40 11.75 -32.79
N MET A 269 3.50 11.01 -33.39
CA MET A 269 3.77 9.72 -34.02
C MET A 269 3.12 9.68 -35.40
N PRO A 270 3.66 8.92 -36.36
CA PRO A 270 2.98 8.67 -37.63
C PRO A 270 1.61 8.06 -37.39
N LYS A 271 0.59 8.54 -38.10
CA LYS A 271 -0.72 7.87 -38.15
C LYS A 271 -0.54 6.49 -38.75
N ASP A 272 -1.28 5.51 -38.24
CA ASP A 272 -1.34 4.21 -38.87
C ASP A 272 -1.97 4.38 -40.27
N ALA A 273 -1.28 3.88 -41.30
CA ALA A 273 -1.84 3.88 -42.62
C ALA A 273 -3.15 3.07 -42.61
N PRO A 274 -4.25 3.56 -43.24
CA PRO A 274 -5.46 2.77 -43.37
C PRO A 274 -5.10 1.44 -44.07
N MET A 275 -5.62 0.33 -43.55
CA MET A 275 -5.44 -0.98 -44.23
C MET A 275 -5.86 -0.83 -45.69
N PRO A 276 -5.01 -1.23 -46.67
CA PRO A 276 -5.39 -1.18 -48.07
C PRO A 276 -6.65 -2.01 -48.27
N ALA A 277 -7.63 -1.50 -49.01
CA ALA A 277 -8.74 -2.28 -49.45
C ALA A 277 -8.22 -3.44 -50.33
N GLU A 278 -8.80 -4.64 -50.19
CA GLU A 278 -8.38 -5.82 -50.96
C GLU A 278 -8.29 -5.47 -52.46
N GLY A 279 -7.05 -5.39 -52.99
CA GLY A 279 -6.77 -5.19 -54.41
C GLY A 279 -6.07 -3.90 -54.82
N GLU A 280 -5.70 -3.02 -53.87
CA GLU A 280 -4.89 -1.85 -54.19
C GLU A 280 -3.41 -2.07 -53.81
N ASP A 281 -2.54 -1.90 -54.82
CA ASP A 281 -1.08 -1.98 -54.65
C ASP A 281 -0.59 -0.83 -53.70
N GLU A 282 0.19 -1.22 -52.72
CA GLU A 282 0.93 -0.31 -51.79
C GLU A 282 1.82 0.68 -52.56
N LYS A 283 1.29 1.81 -52.99
CA LYS A 283 2.06 2.97 -53.46
C LYS A 283 1.46 4.26 -52.95
N THR A 284 1.87 4.67 -51.76
CA THR A 284 1.77 6.07 -51.36
C THR A 284 3.15 6.56 -50.88
N ASP A 285 3.87 7.21 -51.81
CA ASP A 285 5.00 8.11 -51.53
C ASP A 285 4.56 9.40 -50.79
N ALA A 286 3.44 9.37 -50.11
CA ALA A 286 2.98 10.49 -49.28
C ALA A 286 3.76 10.52 -47.98
N ALA A 287 4.29 11.67 -47.59
CA ALA A 287 4.88 11.86 -46.27
C ALA A 287 3.88 11.47 -45.19
N PRO A 288 4.29 10.72 -44.14
CA PRO A 288 3.39 10.27 -43.13
C PRO A 288 2.68 11.45 -42.45
N GLU A 289 1.37 11.38 -42.30
CA GLU A 289 0.63 12.30 -41.42
C GLU A 289 1.01 12.02 -39.97
N TRP A 290 1.24 13.10 -39.23
CA TRP A 290 1.60 13.03 -37.82
C TRP A 290 0.37 13.30 -36.92
N GLU A 291 0.24 12.57 -35.83
CA GLU A 291 -0.77 12.81 -34.80
C GLU A 291 -0.10 12.90 -33.44
N THR A 292 -0.71 13.66 -32.51
CA THR A 292 -0.24 13.73 -31.12
C THR A 292 -0.71 12.48 -30.37
N ALA A 293 0.24 11.75 -29.80
CA ALA A 293 0.02 10.49 -29.12
C ALA A 293 -0.25 10.64 -27.60
N ASN A 294 0.19 11.76 -27.01
CA ASN A 294 0.02 12.05 -25.57
C ASN A 294 -0.99 13.18 -25.33
N ASP A 295 -1.49 13.31 -24.10
CA ASP A 295 -2.40 14.40 -23.69
C ASP A 295 -1.64 15.75 -23.53
N ALA A 296 -0.32 15.74 -23.35
CA ALA A 296 0.55 16.88 -23.13
C ALA A 296 0.09 17.83 -22.00
N SER A 297 -0.95 17.45 -21.27
CA SER A 297 -1.49 18.20 -20.13
C SER A 297 -1.75 17.26 -18.95
N ALA A 298 -1.38 17.72 -17.77
CA ALA A 298 -1.68 17.00 -16.54
C ALA A 298 -2.80 17.73 -15.81
N LEU A 299 -3.95 17.09 -15.67
CA LEU A 299 -5.14 17.70 -15.01
C LEU A 299 -4.79 18.30 -13.65
N TRP A 300 -3.99 17.58 -12.86
CA TRP A 300 -3.61 17.99 -11.51
C TRP A 300 -2.67 19.19 -11.44
N THR A 301 -2.17 19.68 -12.58
CA THR A 301 -1.33 20.88 -12.64
C THR A 301 -2.12 22.14 -12.97
N LYS A 302 -3.37 22.00 -13.42
CA LYS A 302 -4.26 23.12 -13.71
C LYS A 302 -4.77 23.76 -12.44
N SER A 303 -5.17 25.04 -12.50
CA SER A 303 -5.88 25.67 -11.39
C SER A 303 -7.22 24.97 -11.15
N LYS A 304 -7.61 24.81 -9.88
CA LYS A 304 -8.92 24.19 -9.53
C LYS A 304 -10.11 24.95 -10.15
N SER A 305 -9.97 26.25 -10.35
CA SER A 305 -10.99 27.07 -11.01
C SER A 305 -11.20 26.74 -12.48
N ASP A 306 -10.22 26.10 -13.12
CA ASP A 306 -10.20 25.83 -14.55
C ASP A 306 -10.57 24.36 -14.85
N ILE A 307 -10.96 23.60 -13.83
CA ILE A 307 -11.31 22.18 -13.92
C ILE A 307 -12.75 22.00 -13.49
N SER A 308 -13.59 21.48 -14.37
CA SER A 308 -14.97 21.14 -14.04
C SER A 308 -15.06 19.81 -13.30
N ASP A 309 -16.17 19.57 -12.60
CA ASP A 309 -16.47 18.27 -11.97
C ASP A 309 -16.48 17.15 -13.02
N GLN A 310 -16.91 17.45 -14.25
CA GLN A 310 -16.93 16.50 -15.36
C GLN A 310 -15.52 16.10 -15.79
N ASP A 311 -14.56 17.05 -15.76
CA ASP A 311 -13.16 16.75 -16.03
C ASP A 311 -12.55 15.86 -14.94
N TYR A 312 -12.86 16.14 -13.66
CA TYR A 312 -12.43 15.28 -12.55
C TYR A 312 -12.97 13.87 -12.67
N GLN A 313 -14.25 13.70 -12.99
CA GLN A 313 -14.87 12.39 -13.17
C GLN A 313 -14.35 11.65 -14.40
N GLY A 314 -14.17 12.37 -15.52
CA GLY A 314 -13.56 11.81 -16.73
C GLY A 314 -12.15 11.29 -16.48
N PHE A 315 -11.33 12.06 -15.74
CA PHE A 315 -9.98 11.64 -15.37
C PHE A 315 -9.99 10.43 -14.44
N TYR A 316 -10.89 10.37 -13.45
CA TYR A 316 -11.04 9.20 -12.58
C TYR A 316 -11.32 7.92 -13.38
N LYS A 317 -12.25 7.98 -14.33
CA LYS A 317 -12.60 6.84 -15.19
C LYS A 317 -11.40 6.36 -16.02
N SER A 318 -10.63 7.29 -16.57
CA SER A 318 -9.42 6.95 -17.34
C SER A 318 -8.31 6.36 -16.46
N LEU A 319 -8.14 6.88 -15.24
CA LEU A 319 -7.11 6.47 -14.30
C LEU A 319 -7.31 5.04 -13.77
N GLY A 320 -8.55 4.70 -13.41
CA GLY A 320 -8.93 3.45 -12.77
C GLY A 320 -9.47 2.38 -13.72
N HIS A 321 -9.72 2.73 -15.01
CA HIS A 321 -10.54 1.92 -15.92
C HIS A 321 -11.90 1.57 -15.28
N ASP A 322 -12.44 2.50 -14.49
CA ASP A 322 -13.74 2.39 -13.84
C ASP A 322 -14.80 3.11 -14.70
N PHE A 323 -15.97 2.50 -14.84
CA PHE A 323 -17.09 3.10 -15.60
C PHE A 323 -17.99 3.94 -14.71
N ASN A 324 -17.89 3.80 -13.39
CA ASN A 324 -18.66 4.55 -12.43
C ASN A 324 -18.01 5.92 -12.12
N ASP A 325 -18.80 6.84 -11.59
CA ASP A 325 -18.28 8.08 -11.05
C ASP A 325 -17.63 7.84 -9.67
N ALA A 326 -16.62 8.61 -9.35
CA ALA A 326 -16.05 8.64 -8.01
C ALA A 326 -17.06 9.19 -7.00
N ALA A 327 -17.12 8.62 -5.80
CA ALA A 327 -17.96 9.13 -4.72
C ALA A 327 -17.49 10.48 -4.20
N ALA A 328 -16.18 10.73 -4.21
CA ALA A 328 -15.60 12.02 -3.84
C ALA A 328 -14.17 12.12 -4.37
N TRP A 329 -13.67 13.36 -4.45
CA TRP A 329 -12.26 13.61 -4.79
C TRP A 329 -11.71 14.81 -4.04
N THR A 330 -10.37 14.86 -3.97
CA THR A 330 -9.66 16.00 -3.42
C THR A 330 -8.42 16.30 -4.24
N HIS A 331 -8.26 17.56 -4.63
CA HIS A 331 -7.11 18.05 -5.38
C HIS A 331 -6.34 19.04 -4.50
N ASN A 332 -5.07 18.80 -4.25
CA ASN A 332 -4.26 19.63 -3.36
C ASN A 332 -2.86 19.81 -3.89
N ARG A 333 -2.36 21.05 -3.78
CA ARG A 333 -0.97 21.39 -4.03
C ARG A 333 -0.33 21.82 -2.71
N VAL A 334 0.80 21.24 -2.40
CA VAL A 334 1.63 21.57 -1.25
C VAL A 334 2.90 22.22 -1.79
N GLU A 335 3.21 23.42 -1.28
CA GLU A 335 4.39 24.18 -1.62
C GLU A 335 5.25 24.39 -0.37
N GLY A 336 6.57 24.38 -0.53
CA GLY A 336 7.51 24.57 0.59
C GLY A 336 8.84 23.90 0.35
N SER A 337 9.45 23.39 1.43
CA SER A 337 10.70 22.62 1.32
C SER A 337 10.55 21.30 0.53
N GLN A 338 9.33 20.87 0.32
CA GLN A 338 8.91 19.79 -0.56
C GLN A 338 7.64 20.24 -1.26
N SER A 339 7.66 20.23 -2.58
CA SER A 339 6.51 20.56 -3.39
C SER A 339 5.94 19.30 -4.02
N PHE A 340 4.63 19.08 -3.85
CA PHE A 340 3.94 17.99 -4.49
C PHE A 340 2.45 18.30 -4.68
N THR A 341 1.86 17.70 -5.69
CA THR A 341 0.43 17.77 -5.97
C THR A 341 -0.20 16.41 -5.76
N THR A 342 -1.38 16.37 -5.16
CA THR A 342 -2.18 15.17 -4.99
C THR A 342 -3.55 15.37 -5.59
N LEU A 343 -4.01 14.41 -6.38
CA LEU A 343 -5.38 14.29 -6.84
C LEU A 343 -5.87 12.90 -6.46
N LEU A 344 -6.70 12.82 -5.41
CA LEU A 344 -7.12 11.57 -4.79
C LEU A 344 -8.62 11.38 -4.94
N TYR A 345 -9.06 10.16 -5.16
CA TYR A 345 -10.46 9.77 -5.38
C TYR A 345 -10.89 8.66 -4.44
N LEU A 346 -12.14 8.73 -3.97
CA LEU A 346 -12.86 7.63 -3.35
C LEU A 346 -13.75 6.97 -4.40
N PRO A 347 -13.56 5.70 -4.74
CA PRO A 347 -14.46 4.96 -5.61
C PRO A 347 -15.87 4.87 -5.01
N SER A 348 -16.92 4.85 -5.83
CA SER A 348 -18.29 4.59 -5.38
C SER A 348 -18.57 3.09 -5.20
N GLN A 349 -17.84 2.22 -5.92
CA GLN A 349 -17.95 0.78 -5.88
C GLN A 349 -16.55 0.16 -5.75
N PRO A 350 -16.43 -1.08 -5.23
CA PRO A 350 -15.14 -1.76 -5.20
C PRO A 350 -14.61 -1.95 -6.62
N PRO A 351 -13.41 -1.42 -6.93
CA PRO A 351 -12.77 -1.65 -8.21
C PRO A 351 -12.56 -3.14 -8.48
N PHE A 352 -12.61 -3.54 -9.76
CA PHE A 352 -12.54 -4.94 -10.17
C PHE A 352 -11.27 -5.67 -9.67
N ASP A 353 -10.14 -4.98 -9.65
CA ASP A 353 -8.86 -5.48 -9.12
C ASP A 353 -8.90 -5.80 -7.62
N LEU A 354 -9.74 -5.11 -6.85
CA LEU A 354 -9.98 -5.44 -5.43
C LEU A 354 -10.90 -6.65 -5.25
N MET A 355 -11.79 -6.91 -6.20
CA MET A 355 -12.74 -8.03 -6.13
C MET A 355 -12.12 -9.36 -6.59
N MET A 356 -11.26 -9.34 -7.61
CA MET A 356 -10.68 -10.53 -8.25
C MET A 356 -9.21 -10.78 -7.86
N GLY A 357 -8.59 -9.87 -7.10
CA GLY A 357 -7.19 -9.67 -7.09
C GLY A 357 -6.30 -10.61 -6.29
N GLY A 358 -5.31 -11.14 -6.98
CA GLY A 358 -4.02 -11.42 -6.41
C GLY A 358 -3.30 -10.13 -5.99
N ARG A 359 -2.36 -10.23 -5.06
CA ARG A 359 -1.59 -9.07 -4.53
C ARG A 359 -0.86 -8.27 -5.62
N ASP A 360 -0.51 -8.91 -6.73
CA ASP A 360 0.39 -8.36 -7.78
C ASP A 360 -0.32 -7.48 -8.82
N GLU A 361 -1.67 -7.44 -8.85
CA GLU A 361 -2.43 -6.65 -9.83
C GLU A 361 -3.14 -5.42 -9.23
N ARG A 362 -2.83 -5.05 -7.99
CA ARG A 362 -3.50 -3.94 -7.31
C ARG A 362 -3.10 -2.60 -7.94
N LYS A 363 -4.08 -1.87 -8.44
CA LYS A 363 -3.92 -0.47 -8.83
C LYS A 363 -4.12 0.40 -7.59
N GLY A 364 -3.18 1.29 -7.32
CA GLY A 364 -3.22 2.22 -6.20
C GLY A 364 -3.09 3.67 -6.65
N LEU A 365 -2.22 4.41 -5.97
CA LEU A 365 -1.82 5.74 -6.40
C LEU A 365 -0.74 5.64 -7.47
N LYS A 366 -0.92 6.36 -8.57
CA LYS A 366 0.14 6.57 -9.56
C LYS A 366 1.09 7.65 -9.08
N LEU A 367 2.36 7.33 -9.07
CA LEU A 367 3.41 8.28 -8.73
C LEU A 367 4.03 8.86 -10.00
N TYR A 368 4.05 10.18 -10.03
CA TYR A 368 4.78 10.97 -11.02
C TYR A 368 5.86 11.79 -10.34
N ILE A 369 6.93 12.05 -11.06
CA ILE A 369 7.92 13.06 -10.69
C ILE A 369 8.02 14.02 -11.86
N LYS A 370 7.69 15.29 -11.62
CA LYS A 370 7.66 16.32 -12.66
C LYS A 370 6.88 15.88 -13.90
N ARG A 371 5.70 15.26 -13.68
CA ARG A 371 4.79 14.71 -14.71
C ARG A 371 5.28 13.49 -15.48
N VAL A 372 6.45 12.95 -15.16
CA VAL A 372 6.90 11.66 -15.71
C VAL A 372 6.44 10.54 -14.81
N PHE A 373 5.79 9.57 -15.39
CA PHE A 373 5.33 8.38 -14.68
C PHE A 373 6.51 7.57 -14.13
N VAL A 374 6.44 7.25 -12.84
CA VAL A 374 7.44 6.48 -12.12
C VAL A 374 6.93 5.07 -11.85
N MET A 375 5.79 4.95 -11.20
CA MET A 375 5.21 3.66 -10.85
C MET A 375 3.70 3.72 -10.70
N ASP A 376 3.05 2.58 -10.93
CA ASP A 376 1.66 2.32 -10.57
C ASP A 376 1.63 1.63 -9.20
N ALA A 377 0.53 1.81 -8.46
CA ALA A 377 0.35 1.17 -7.15
C ALA A 377 1.49 1.45 -6.15
N ALA A 378 1.81 2.74 -5.93
CA ALA A 378 2.81 3.14 -4.94
C ALA A 378 2.33 2.80 -3.50
N GLU A 379 2.53 1.54 -3.08
CA GLU A 379 2.09 1.01 -1.77
C GLU A 379 2.69 1.79 -0.59
N GLU A 380 3.85 2.39 -0.80
CA GLU A 380 4.52 3.21 0.21
C GLU A 380 3.79 4.51 0.50
N LEU A 381 2.90 4.98 -0.40
CA LEU A 381 2.19 6.25 -0.26
C LEU A 381 0.89 6.15 0.53
N LEU A 382 0.32 4.95 0.68
CA LEU A 382 -0.89 4.72 1.47
C LEU A 382 -0.76 3.43 2.29
N PRO A 383 -1.32 3.38 3.51
CA PRO A 383 -1.44 2.14 4.26
C PRO A 383 -2.48 1.21 3.61
N ASN A 384 -2.41 -0.07 3.94
CA ASN A 384 -3.20 -1.10 3.28
C ASN A 384 -4.72 -0.93 3.48
N TYR A 385 -5.15 -0.37 4.61
CA TYR A 385 -6.57 -0.09 4.86
C TYR A 385 -7.17 1.01 3.95
N LEU A 386 -6.34 1.75 3.20
CA LEU A 386 -6.76 2.75 2.21
C LEU A 386 -6.49 2.30 0.76
N ARG A 387 -6.24 1.01 0.51
CA ARG A 387 -5.90 0.44 -0.81
C ARG A 387 -6.97 0.63 -1.90
N PHE A 388 -8.18 0.98 -1.51
CA PHE A 388 -9.26 1.32 -2.46
C PHE A 388 -9.11 2.71 -3.09
N VAL A 389 -8.31 3.59 -2.50
CA VAL A 389 -8.11 4.95 -3.01
C VAL A 389 -7.39 4.90 -4.34
N ARG A 390 -7.86 5.70 -5.29
CA ARG A 390 -7.23 5.91 -6.59
C ARG A 390 -6.73 7.34 -6.69
N GLY A 391 -5.76 7.58 -7.55
CA GLY A 391 -5.29 8.94 -7.71
C GLY A 391 -3.87 9.06 -8.21
N VAL A 392 -3.41 10.31 -8.16
CA VAL A 392 -2.09 10.71 -8.59
C VAL A 392 -1.40 11.48 -7.48
N VAL A 393 -0.12 11.17 -7.31
CA VAL A 393 0.84 11.99 -6.56
C VAL A 393 1.93 12.41 -7.53
N ASP A 394 2.11 13.72 -7.72
CA ASP A 394 3.19 14.28 -8.54
C ASP A 394 4.10 15.11 -7.64
N ALA A 395 5.33 14.67 -7.48
CA ALA A 395 6.33 15.31 -6.62
C ALA A 395 7.43 15.96 -7.46
N ASP A 396 7.91 17.12 -7.02
CA ASP A 396 9.01 17.79 -7.72
C ASP A 396 10.37 17.18 -7.36
N ASP A 397 10.52 16.64 -6.17
CA ASP A 397 11.81 16.16 -5.65
C ASP A 397 11.60 14.96 -4.68
N LEU A 398 11.67 13.74 -5.24
CA LEU A 398 11.73 12.51 -4.46
C LEU A 398 13.02 11.77 -4.80
N PRO A 399 13.78 11.32 -3.80
CA PRO A 399 14.95 10.47 -4.05
C PRO A 399 14.49 9.11 -4.55
N LEU A 400 14.73 8.90 -5.83
CA LEU A 400 14.55 7.62 -6.51
C LEU A 400 15.88 6.88 -6.57
N ASN A 401 15.81 5.56 -6.73
CA ASN A 401 16.96 4.81 -7.21
C ASN A 401 17.32 5.24 -8.65
N VAL A 402 18.45 4.82 -9.14
CA VAL A 402 18.95 5.21 -10.46
C VAL A 402 18.01 4.77 -11.59
N SER A 403 17.32 3.63 -11.45
CA SER A 403 16.33 3.14 -12.42
C SER A 403 14.95 3.80 -12.31
N ARG A 404 14.71 4.57 -11.26
CA ARG A 404 13.40 5.17 -10.94
C ARG A 404 12.26 4.16 -10.77
N GLU A 405 12.58 2.89 -10.50
CA GLU A 405 11.58 1.83 -10.31
C GLU A 405 11.25 1.58 -8.85
N LEU A 406 12.11 2.01 -7.93
CA LEU A 406 11.95 1.79 -6.50
C LEU A 406 12.06 3.11 -5.74
N LEU A 407 11.11 3.32 -4.83
CA LEU A 407 11.19 4.39 -3.84
C LEU A 407 12.15 4.00 -2.73
N GLN A 408 13.08 4.87 -2.41
CA GLN A 408 13.88 4.71 -1.21
C GLN A 408 13.11 5.28 -0.02
N GLN A 409 12.87 4.46 1.00
CA GLN A 409 12.25 4.94 2.23
C GLN A 409 13.05 6.08 2.85
N ASN A 410 12.40 7.22 3.01
CA ASN A 410 12.99 8.41 3.58
C ASN A 410 11.92 9.32 4.19
N ARG A 411 12.36 10.33 4.96
CA ARG A 411 11.46 11.28 5.62
C ARG A 411 10.55 12.07 4.67
N GLN A 412 10.92 12.19 3.40
CA GLN A 412 10.11 12.89 2.41
C GLN A 412 8.90 12.05 2.02
N LEU A 413 9.12 10.76 1.76
CA LEU A 413 8.07 9.81 1.47
C LEU A 413 7.08 9.70 2.63
N ASP A 414 7.58 9.64 3.88
CA ASP A 414 6.74 9.58 5.07
C ASP A 414 5.83 10.83 5.20
N ARG A 415 6.33 12.02 4.83
CA ARG A 415 5.53 13.25 4.83
C ARG A 415 4.44 13.22 3.76
N ILE A 416 4.75 12.77 2.54
CA ILE A 416 3.75 12.63 1.46
C ILE A 416 2.70 11.62 1.88
N LYS A 417 3.12 10.45 2.41
CA LYS A 417 2.21 9.43 2.96
C LYS A 417 1.29 10.01 4.01
N GLY A 418 1.84 10.70 5.02
CA GLY A 418 1.04 11.33 6.07
C GLY A 418 0.06 12.37 5.53
N ALA A 419 0.46 13.15 4.52
CA ALA A 419 -0.43 14.10 3.86
C ALA A 419 -1.55 13.40 3.07
N CYS A 420 -1.24 12.32 2.33
CA CYS A 420 -2.24 11.54 1.61
C CYS A 420 -3.26 10.91 2.57
N VAL A 421 -2.78 10.23 3.62
CA VAL A 421 -3.65 9.62 4.65
C VAL A 421 -4.56 10.67 5.27
N LYS A 422 -4.01 11.81 5.70
CA LYS A 422 -4.80 12.90 6.26
C LYS A 422 -5.89 13.36 5.30
N ARG A 423 -5.57 13.60 4.01
CA ARG A 423 -6.52 14.08 2.99
C ARG A 423 -7.62 13.06 2.70
N VAL A 424 -7.27 11.78 2.66
CA VAL A 424 -8.27 10.72 2.47
C VAL A 424 -9.23 10.67 3.65
N LEU A 425 -8.73 10.69 4.89
CA LEU A 425 -9.58 10.68 6.08
C LEU A 425 -10.45 11.95 6.16
N ASP A 426 -9.90 13.15 5.87
CA ASP A 426 -10.65 14.41 5.79
C ASP A 426 -11.79 14.31 4.75
N MET A 427 -11.53 13.66 3.60
CA MET A 427 -12.50 13.47 2.53
C MET A 427 -13.63 12.51 2.94
N ILE A 428 -13.30 11.41 3.61
CA ILE A 428 -14.29 10.44 4.11
C ILE A 428 -15.14 11.08 5.23
N GLU A 429 -14.52 11.80 6.17
CA GLU A 429 -15.25 12.53 7.21
C GLU A 429 -16.20 13.59 6.64
N LYS A 430 -15.75 14.30 5.60
CA LYS A 430 -16.59 15.27 4.89
C LYS A 430 -17.77 14.58 4.21
N LEU A 431 -17.53 13.47 3.50
CA LEU A 431 -18.58 12.71 2.83
C LEU A 431 -19.61 12.20 3.85
N ALA A 432 -19.15 11.67 5.01
CA ALA A 432 -20.02 11.19 6.07
C ALA A 432 -20.94 12.27 6.67
N ARG A 433 -20.48 13.53 6.68
CA ARG A 433 -21.23 14.67 7.22
C ARG A 433 -22.18 15.30 6.20
N ASP A 434 -21.71 15.44 4.95
CA ASP A 434 -22.36 16.29 3.95
C ASP A 434 -23.30 15.49 3.02
N ASP A 435 -23.07 14.16 2.86
CA ASP A 435 -23.85 13.26 1.99
C ASP A 435 -23.96 11.86 2.60
N ALA A 436 -24.96 11.70 3.46
CA ALA A 436 -25.18 10.46 4.20
C ALA A 436 -25.53 9.26 3.30
N GLU A 437 -26.21 9.48 2.16
CA GLU A 437 -26.60 8.41 1.25
C GLU A 437 -25.38 7.84 0.51
N THR A 438 -24.59 8.71 -0.11
CA THR A 438 -23.34 8.33 -0.77
C THR A 438 -22.36 7.71 0.22
N PHE A 439 -22.28 8.24 1.45
CA PHE A 439 -21.45 7.68 2.50
C PHE A 439 -21.91 6.28 2.92
N ALA A 440 -23.21 6.03 3.05
CA ALA A 440 -23.74 4.70 3.40
C ALA A 440 -23.37 3.65 2.33
N ALA A 441 -23.50 4.02 1.04
CA ALA A 441 -23.07 3.15 -0.07
C ALA A 441 -21.55 2.91 -0.03
N PHE A 442 -20.75 3.93 0.19
CA PHE A 442 -19.30 3.85 0.34
C PHE A 442 -18.91 2.97 1.53
N HIS A 443 -19.52 3.17 2.71
CA HIS A 443 -19.23 2.37 3.90
C HIS A 443 -19.61 0.89 3.70
N LYS A 444 -20.73 0.61 3.03
CA LYS A 444 -21.11 -0.76 2.67
C LYS A 444 -20.05 -1.44 1.80
N ALA A 445 -19.42 -0.69 0.89
CA ALA A 445 -18.40 -1.21 -0.02
C ALA A 445 -17.02 -1.38 0.64
N PHE A 446 -16.63 -0.44 1.51
CA PHE A 446 -15.25 -0.33 2.02
C PHE A 446 -15.13 -0.37 3.54
N GLY A 447 -16.24 -0.46 4.28
CA GLY A 447 -16.25 -0.45 5.75
C GLY A 447 -15.34 -1.50 6.37
N ASN A 448 -15.34 -2.72 5.83
CA ASN A 448 -14.47 -3.79 6.31
C ASN A 448 -12.98 -3.45 6.10
N THR A 449 -12.65 -2.84 4.97
CA THR A 449 -11.27 -2.40 4.69
C THR A 449 -10.86 -1.26 5.61
N LEU A 450 -11.76 -0.31 5.91
CA LEU A 450 -11.51 0.78 6.85
C LEU A 450 -11.28 0.28 8.28
N LYS A 451 -11.99 -0.78 8.71
CA LYS A 451 -11.82 -1.40 10.04
C LYS A 451 -10.40 -1.94 10.26
N GLU A 452 -9.71 -2.38 9.19
CA GLU A 452 -8.29 -2.79 9.27
C GLU A 452 -7.41 -1.64 9.80
N GLY A 453 -7.76 -0.39 9.50
CA GLY A 453 -7.02 0.80 9.93
C GLY A 453 -6.99 1.01 11.45
N ILE A 454 -7.96 0.49 12.18
CA ILE A 454 -7.94 0.50 13.66
C ILE A 454 -6.71 -0.22 14.21
N VAL A 455 -6.28 -1.28 13.52
CA VAL A 455 -5.10 -2.08 13.89
C VAL A 455 -3.82 -1.52 13.28
N GLU A 456 -3.87 -1.16 11.99
CA GLU A 456 -2.69 -0.75 11.22
C GLU A 456 -2.21 0.67 11.56
N ASP A 457 -3.12 1.61 11.84
CA ASP A 457 -2.82 3.03 12.01
C ASP A 457 -3.21 3.55 13.40
N ALA A 458 -2.37 3.23 14.38
CA ALA A 458 -2.59 3.65 15.75
C ALA A 458 -2.69 5.18 15.92
N SER A 459 -2.04 5.96 15.03
CA SER A 459 -2.03 7.42 15.09
C SER A 459 -3.37 8.04 14.65
N ASN A 460 -4.10 7.38 13.78
CA ASN A 460 -5.41 7.81 13.28
C ASN A 460 -6.57 6.96 13.81
N ARG A 461 -6.32 6.04 14.76
CA ARG A 461 -7.32 5.10 15.29
C ARG A 461 -8.62 5.76 15.70
N GLU A 462 -8.56 6.84 16.48
CA GLU A 462 -9.74 7.56 16.96
C GLU A 462 -10.52 8.18 15.79
N ARG A 463 -9.84 8.77 14.81
CA ARG A 463 -10.48 9.31 13.59
C ARG A 463 -11.17 8.23 12.79
N ILE A 464 -10.50 7.07 12.62
CA ILE A 464 -11.07 5.94 11.87
C ILE A 464 -12.29 5.41 12.62
N ALA A 465 -12.21 5.23 13.93
CA ALA A 465 -13.32 4.77 14.77
C ALA A 465 -14.56 5.67 14.62
N LYS A 466 -14.37 6.99 14.51
CA LYS A 466 -15.44 7.96 14.30
C LYS A 466 -16.14 7.80 12.94
N ILE A 467 -15.39 7.39 11.92
CA ILE A 467 -15.94 7.17 10.57
C ILE A 467 -16.75 5.88 10.49
N LEU A 468 -16.39 4.85 11.26
CA LEU A 468 -17.01 3.52 11.17
C LEU A 468 -18.50 3.55 11.52
N ARG A 469 -19.25 2.61 10.93
CA ARG A 469 -20.66 2.39 11.19
C ARG A 469 -20.91 0.93 11.54
N PHE A 470 -21.86 0.73 12.41
CA PHE A 470 -22.25 -0.59 12.94
C PHE A 470 -23.76 -0.74 12.88
N ALA A 471 -24.24 -1.96 12.90
CA ALA A 471 -25.63 -2.23 13.24
C ALA A 471 -25.80 -2.18 14.76
N SER A 472 -27.01 -1.94 15.25
CA SER A 472 -27.30 -1.94 16.67
C SER A 472 -28.69 -2.50 16.97
N THR A 473 -28.96 -2.77 18.24
CA THR A 473 -30.29 -3.20 18.71
C THR A 473 -31.36 -2.11 18.58
N LYS A 474 -30.96 -0.85 18.40
CA LYS A 474 -31.83 0.32 18.14
C LYS A 474 -31.71 0.84 16.71
N GLY A 475 -30.96 0.13 15.83
CA GLY A 475 -30.79 0.47 14.43
C GLY A 475 -31.85 -0.15 13.53
N ASP A 476 -31.72 0.10 12.22
CA ASP A 476 -32.63 -0.44 11.20
C ASP A 476 -32.11 -1.77 10.65
N GLY A 477 -32.42 -2.84 11.37
CA GLY A 477 -32.07 -4.20 10.97
C GLY A 477 -30.54 -4.40 10.81
N ALA A 478 -30.12 -5.06 9.72
CA ALA A 478 -28.74 -5.36 9.44
C ALA A 478 -27.95 -4.17 8.88
N ALA A 479 -28.58 -3.02 8.68
CA ALA A 479 -27.92 -1.85 8.11
C ALA A 479 -26.90 -1.28 9.11
N GLN A 480 -25.66 -1.15 8.66
CA GLN A 480 -24.58 -0.55 9.46
C GLN A 480 -24.62 0.97 9.30
N THR A 481 -25.47 1.63 10.07
CA THR A 481 -25.72 3.07 10.00
C THR A 481 -25.35 3.83 11.27
N VAL A 482 -25.14 3.14 12.39
CA VAL A 482 -24.86 3.72 13.70
C VAL A 482 -23.38 3.99 13.88
N SER A 483 -23.00 5.26 14.08
CA SER A 483 -21.64 5.62 14.48
C SER A 483 -21.43 5.41 15.99
N LEU A 484 -20.16 5.37 16.43
CA LEU A 484 -19.85 5.38 17.86
C LEU A 484 -20.28 6.68 18.54
N ASP A 485 -20.24 7.82 17.84
CA ASP A 485 -20.75 9.10 18.33
C ASP A 485 -22.29 9.04 18.56
N ASP A 486 -23.03 8.46 17.62
CA ASP A 486 -24.49 8.28 17.76
C ASP A 486 -24.84 7.38 18.95
N TYR A 487 -24.09 6.29 19.11
CA TYR A 487 -24.27 5.40 20.26
C TYR A 487 -24.00 6.14 21.58
N VAL A 488 -22.87 6.82 21.72
CA VAL A 488 -22.51 7.58 22.92
C VAL A 488 -23.53 8.67 23.22
N GLY A 489 -24.03 9.35 22.18
CA GLY A 489 -25.07 10.37 22.31
C GLY A 489 -26.44 9.85 22.81
N ARG A 490 -26.72 8.55 22.61
CA ARG A 490 -27.95 7.88 23.07
C ARG A 490 -27.80 7.11 24.38
N MET A 491 -26.57 7.06 24.95
CA MET A 491 -26.33 6.35 26.19
C MET A 491 -27.14 6.96 27.34
N PRO A 492 -27.80 6.14 28.18
CA PRO A 492 -28.44 6.60 29.42
C PRO A 492 -27.45 7.30 30.37
N VAL A 493 -27.94 8.25 31.14
CA VAL A 493 -27.15 8.91 32.18
C VAL A 493 -26.56 7.89 33.14
N GLY A 494 -25.26 7.91 33.35
CA GLY A 494 -24.56 6.95 34.22
C GLY A 494 -24.02 5.71 33.52
N GLN A 495 -24.31 5.51 32.24
CA GLN A 495 -23.66 4.46 31.45
C GLN A 495 -22.25 4.93 31.06
N ASP A 496 -21.23 4.12 31.34
CA ASP A 496 -19.82 4.38 31.05
C ASP A 496 -19.21 3.36 30.07
N THR A 497 -20.03 2.44 29.56
CA THR A 497 -19.61 1.31 28.74
C THR A 497 -20.39 1.27 27.44
N ILE A 498 -19.68 1.13 26.30
CA ILE A 498 -20.23 0.83 24.99
C ILE A 498 -20.34 -0.70 24.89
N TRP A 499 -21.57 -1.20 24.79
CA TRP A 499 -21.81 -2.64 24.72
C TRP A 499 -21.85 -3.12 23.28
N TYR A 500 -21.22 -4.25 23.02
CA TYR A 500 -21.25 -4.91 21.72
C TYR A 500 -21.38 -6.42 21.84
N ILE A 501 -21.84 -7.05 20.77
CA ILE A 501 -21.81 -8.50 20.59
C ILE A 501 -21.18 -8.82 19.24
N THR A 502 -20.36 -9.88 19.19
CA THR A 502 -19.77 -10.41 17.95
C THR A 502 -20.44 -11.73 17.57
N ALA A 503 -20.74 -11.93 16.27
CA ALA A 503 -21.35 -13.16 15.76
C ALA A 503 -21.04 -13.36 14.27
N ASP A 504 -21.37 -14.55 13.71
CA ASP A 504 -21.16 -14.88 12.30
C ASP A 504 -22.06 -14.12 11.31
N GLY A 505 -23.07 -13.46 11.80
CA GLY A 505 -23.99 -12.69 10.97
C GLY A 505 -25.04 -11.97 11.80
N TYR A 506 -25.74 -11.02 11.16
CA TYR A 506 -26.73 -10.18 11.80
C TYR A 506 -27.79 -10.97 12.58
N LYS A 507 -28.36 -12.04 11.98
CA LYS A 507 -29.42 -12.84 12.64
C LYS A 507 -28.94 -13.52 13.93
N ALA A 508 -27.68 -14.01 13.92
CA ALA A 508 -27.08 -14.63 15.09
C ALA A 508 -26.83 -13.58 16.19
N ALA A 509 -26.26 -12.42 15.82
CA ALA A 509 -26.05 -11.32 16.75
C ALA A 509 -27.38 -10.85 17.36
N ALA A 510 -28.34 -10.50 16.49
CA ALA A 510 -29.63 -9.96 16.91
C ALA A 510 -30.49 -10.97 17.70
N GLY A 511 -30.37 -12.27 17.42
CA GLY A 511 -31.13 -13.35 18.11
C GLY A 511 -30.44 -13.87 19.38
N SER A 512 -29.30 -13.33 19.78
CA SER A 512 -28.54 -13.86 20.92
C SER A 512 -29.28 -13.73 22.24
N PRO A 513 -29.36 -14.80 23.04
CA PRO A 513 -29.93 -14.77 24.39
C PRO A 513 -29.24 -13.76 25.32
N GLN A 514 -27.98 -13.48 25.08
CA GLN A 514 -27.18 -12.53 25.86
C GLN A 514 -27.70 -11.09 25.81
N LEU A 515 -28.56 -10.75 24.82
CA LEU A 515 -29.19 -9.45 24.68
C LEU A 515 -30.45 -9.23 25.49
N GLU A 516 -31.03 -10.28 26.07
CA GLU A 516 -32.36 -10.23 26.72
C GLU A 516 -32.43 -9.18 27.83
N ALA A 517 -31.46 -9.19 28.76
CA ALA A 517 -31.44 -8.21 29.85
C ALA A 517 -31.13 -6.78 29.35
N PHE A 518 -30.33 -6.64 28.33
CA PHE A 518 -30.02 -5.32 27.72
C PHE A 518 -31.29 -4.73 27.08
N ARG A 519 -32.08 -5.56 26.38
CA ARG A 519 -33.36 -5.15 25.80
C ARG A 519 -34.38 -4.79 26.88
N ALA A 520 -34.47 -5.63 27.96
CA ALA A 520 -35.37 -5.36 29.07
C ALA A 520 -35.07 -4.03 29.77
N LYS A 521 -33.81 -3.60 29.78
CA LYS A 521 -33.34 -2.34 30.37
C LYS A 521 -33.23 -1.20 29.37
N ASP A 522 -33.66 -1.40 28.12
CA ASP A 522 -33.52 -0.47 27.00
C ASP A 522 -32.08 0.03 26.75
N ILE A 523 -31.09 -0.85 27.05
CA ILE A 523 -29.67 -0.55 26.77
C ILE A 523 -29.34 -0.93 25.33
N GLU A 524 -28.81 0.01 24.54
CA GLU A 524 -28.37 -0.27 23.18
C GLU A 524 -27.12 -1.14 23.16
N VAL A 525 -27.06 -2.10 22.22
CA VAL A 525 -25.91 -2.96 21.98
C VAL A 525 -25.53 -2.90 20.50
N LEU A 526 -24.26 -2.69 20.18
CA LEU A 526 -23.72 -2.78 18.82
C LEU A 526 -23.68 -4.23 18.37
N LEU A 527 -24.19 -4.49 17.17
CA LEU A 527 -24.20 -5.81 16.54
C LEU A 527 -23.06 -5.88 15.52
N MET A 528 -21.97 -6.53 15.88
CA MET A 528 -20.76 -6.65 15.11
C MET A 528 -20.67 -8.06 14.51
N PHE A 529 -20.78 -8.15 13.18
CA PHE A 529 -20.86 -9.42 12.48
C PHE A 529 -19.96 -9.53 11.25
N ASP A 530 -19.06 -8.58 11.07
CA ASP A 530 -18.01 -8.67 10.08
C ASP A 530 -16.80 -9.43 10.66
N ARG A 531 -16.17 -10.29 9.85
CA ARG A 531 -15.01 -11.08 10.30
C ARG A 531 -13.88 -10.24 10.89
N ILE A 532 -13.73 -9.00 10.39
CA ILE A 532 -12.69 -8.06 10.83
C ILE A 532 -12.98 -7.47 12.22
N ASP A 533 -14.23 -7.50 12.69
CA ASP A 533 -14.62 -6.87 13.95
C ASP A 533 -13.85 -7.42 15.16
N GLU A 534 -13.61 -8.73 15.20
CA GLU A 534 -12.83 -9.36 16.28
C GLU A 534 -11.39 -8.84 16.35
N TRP A 535 -10.76 -8.61 15.18
CA TRP A 535 -9.40 -8.06 15.12
C TRP A 535 -9.38 -6.58 15.49
N MET A 536 -10.37 -5.84 15.01
CA MET A 536 -10.56 -4.43 15.33
C MET A 536 -10.70 -4.24 16.85
N LEU A 537 -11.54 -5.05 17.50
CA LEU A 537 -11.79 -5.01 18.94
C LEU A 537 -10.56 -5.37 19.77
N GLY A 538 -9.61 -6.14 19.22
CA GLY A 538 -8.30 -6.37 19.82
C GLY A 538 -7.45 -5.11 19.99
N SER A 539 -7.79 -4.02 19.28
CA SER A 539 -7.08 -2.74 19.33
C SER A 539 -7.96 -1.56 19.76
N LEU A 540 -9.29 -1.68 19.69
CA LEU A 540 -10.25 -0.64 20.06
C LEU A 540 -10.97 -1.04 21.36
N HIS A 541 -10.36 -0.69 22.48
CA HIS A 541 -10.90 -1.02 23.81
C HIS A 541 -11.70 0.12 24.45
N GLU A 542 -11.58 1.32 23.88
CA GLU A 542 -12.17 2.54 24.42
C GLU A 542 -12.51 3.50 23.27
N TYR A 543 -13.59 4.26 23.41
CA TYR A 543 -13.95 5.36 22.53
C TYR A 543 -14.57 6.51 23.32
N ALA A 544 -14.11 7.73 23.10
CA ALA A 544 -14.58 8.94 23.82
C ALA A 544 -14.60 8.81 25.35
N GLY A 545 -13.59 8.14 25.93
CA GLY A 545 -13.49 7.90 27.37
C GLY A 545 -14.47 6.83 27.89
N LYS A 546 -15.12 6.06 27.00
CA LYS A 546 -16.03 4.97 27.35
C LYS A 546 -15.40 3.64 26.99
N SER A 547 -15.37 2.69 27.93
CA SER A 547 -14.87 1.35 27.68
C SER A 547 -15.79 0.57 26.73
N MET A 548 -15.22 -0.25 25.84
CA MET A 548 -15.97 -1.15 24.96
C MET A 548 -15.95 -2.57 25.54
N LYS A 549 -17.13 -3.17 25.77
CA LYS A 549 -17.23 -4.51 26.36
C LYS A 549 -18.20 -5.40 25.58
N ASN A 550 -17.80 -6.67 25.46
CA ASN A 550 -18.67 -7.70 24.88
C ASN A 550 -19.75 -8.10 25.92
N VAL A 551 -21.01 -8.16 25.49
CA VAL A 551 -22.13 -8.58 26.34
C VAL A 551 -21.98 -10.02 26.88
N ALA A 552 -21.19 -10.86 26.20
CA ALA A 552 -20.87 -12.22 26.64
C ALA A 552 -19.86 -12.26 27.79
N LYS A 553 -19.12 -11.15 28.02
CA LYS A 553 -18.02 -11.06 28.99
C LYS A 553 -18.42 -10.21 30.21
N GLY A 554 -17.82 -10.55 31.33
CA GLY A 554 -17.97 -9.78 32.55
C GLY A 554 -19.37 -9.80 33.18
N GLU A 555 -19.57 -8.96 34.17
CA GLU A 555 -20.84 -8.82 34.88
C GLU A 555 -21.68 -7.70 34.24
N LEU A 556 -23.02 -7.92 34.23
CA LEU A 556 -23.97 -6.88 33.86
C LEU A 556 -23.92 -5.70 34.83
N PRO A 557 -24.19 -4.48 34.36
CA PRO A 557 -24.42 -3.35 35.25
C PRO A 557 -25.77 -3.55 35.98
N LEU A 558 -25.72 -4.23 37.11
CA LEU A 558 -26.89 -4.46 37.97
C LEU A 558 -26.93 -3.37 39.04
N ASP A 559 -28.12 -2.85 39.30
CA ASP A 559 -28.36 -2.05 40.50
C ASP A 559 -28.39 -2.93 41.74
N GLU A 560 -28.37 -2.31 42.94
CA GLU A 560 -28.34 -3.06 44.20
C GLU A 560 -29.58 -3.94 44.39
N ALA A 561 -30.75 -3.54 43.85
CA ALA A 561 -31.98 -4.33 43.93
C ALA A 561 -31.89 -5.57 43.03
N ASP A 562 -31.34 -5.43 41.83
CA ASP A 562 -31.15 -6.53 40.91
C ASP A 562 -30.07 -7.51 41.40
N LYS A 563 -29.00 -7.02 42.03
CA LYS A 563 -27.99 -7.86 42.70
C LYS A 563 -28.59 -8.69 43.83
N ALA A 564 -29.44 -8.06 44.63
CA ALA A 564 -30.12 -8.78 45.73
C ALA A 564 -31.03 -9.89 45.20
N LYS A 565 -31.85 -9.62 44.17
CA LYS A 565 -32.70 -10.61 43.50
C LYS A 565 -31.90 -11.77 42.91
N GLN A 566 -30.79 -11.45 42.26
CA GLN A 566 -29.90 -12.45 41.68
C GLN A 566 -29.28 -13.35 42.75
N ALA A 567 -28.83 -12.78 43.86
CA ALA A 567 -28.28 -13.55 44.97
C ALA A 567 -29.32 -14.49 45.62
N GLU A 568 -30.58 -14.05 45.78
CA GLU A 568 -31.69 -14.85 46.23
C GLU A 568 -31.99 -15.99 45.25
N ALA A 569 -32.09 -15.69 43.95
CA ALA A 569 -32.33 -16.69 42.90
C ALA A 569 -31.19 -17.71 42.84
N ALA A 570 -29.93 -17.27 42.95
CA ALA A 570 -28.78 -18.16 42.99
C ALA A 570 -28.79 -19.10 44.17
N THR A 571 -29.19 -18.61 45.34
CA THR A 571 -29.34 -19.43 46.57
C THR A 571 -30.43 -20.46 46.41
N ALA A 572 -31.60 -20.07 45.91
CA ALA A 572 -32.73 -20.95 45.69
C ALA A 572 -32.43 -22.04 44.65
N ALA A 573 -31.69 -21.72 43.60
CA ALA A 573 -31.37 -22.65 42.50
C ALA A 573 -30.06 -23.45 42.73
N ALA A 574 -29.39 -23.30 43.87
CA ALA A 574 -28.12 -23.98 44.12
C ALA A 574 -28.17 -25.51 43.95
N PRO A 575 -29.24 -26.25 44.39
CA PRO A 575 -29.32 -27.68 44.14
C PRO A 575 -29.40 -28.04 42.65
N LEU A 576 -30.14 -27.26 41.85
CA LEU A 576 -30.27 -27.45 40.41
C LEU A 576 -28.93 -27.16 39.69
N VAL A 577 -28.22 -26.12 40.09
CA VAL A 577 -26.89 -25.79 39.58
C VAL A 577 -25.92 -26.95 39.79
N GLU A 578 -25.84 -27.48 41.01
CA GLU A 578 -24.98 -28.62 41.33
C GLU A 578 -25.40 -29.90 40.58
N LYS A 579 -26.72 -30.14 40.42
CA LYS A 579 -27.21 -31.24 39.60
C LYS A 579 -26.74 -31.14 38.16
N ILE A 580 -26.93 -29.99 37.49
CA ILE A 580 -26.53 -29.79 36.12
C ILE A 580 -25.01 -29.88 35.96
N LYS A 581 -24.24 -29.29 36.88
CA LYS A 581 -22.78 -29.37 36.89
C LYS A 581 -22.29 -30.83 36.99
N ARG A 582 -22.88 -31.62 37.84
CA ARG A 582 -22.60 -33.06 37.97
C ARG A 582 -22.91 -33.82 36.66
N LEU A 583 -24.08 -33.53 36.03
CA LEU A 583 -24.53 -34.23 34.83
C LEU A 583 -23.67 -33.89 33.61
N LEU A 584 -23.21 -32.64 33.50
CA LEU A 584 -22.34 -32.17 32.38
C LEU A 584 -20.87 -32.53 32.56
N GLY A 585 -20.41 -32.71 33.82
CA GLY A 585 -19.04 -33.12 34.16
C GLY A 585 -17.97 -32.22 33.56
N GLU A 586 -17.01 -32.80 32.83
CA GLU A 586 -15.86 -32.13 32.23
C GLU A 586 -16.19 -31.19 31.05
N ARG A 587 -17.44 -31.19 30.56
CA ARG A 587 -17.86 -30.38 29.41
C ARG A 587 -18.01 -28.89 29.74
N VAL A 588 -18.17 -28.53 30.98
CA VAL A 588 -18.29 -27.15 31.44
C VAL A 588 -17.28 -26.86 32.54
N GLY A 589 -16.79 -25.61 32.58
CA GLY A 589 -15.94 -25.13 33.67
C GLY A 589 -16.76 -24.83 34.92
N ASP A 590 -17.92 -24.21 34.73
CA ASP A 590 -18.85 -23.87 35.82
C ASP A 590 -20.28 -23.77 35.30
N VAL A 591 -21.25 -23.82 36.23
CA VAL A 591 -22.68 -23.58 36.00
C VAL A 591 -23.15 -22.55 36.99
N ARG A 592 -23.87 -21.50 36.53
CA ARG A 592 -24.39 -20.48 37.44
C ARG A 592 -25.74 -19.91 37.00
N VAL A 593 -26.47 -19.29 37.89
CA VAL A 593 -27.72 -18.60 37.58
C VAL A 593 -27.40 -17.33 36.79
N SER A 594 -28.09 -17.15 35.67
CA SER A 594 -27.90 -16.00 34.79
C SER A 594 -28.61 -14.75 35.32
N ALA A 595 -27.91 -13.62 35.17
CA ALA A 595 -28.55 -12.30 35.31
C ALA A 595 -28.97 -11.73 33.94
N ARG A 596 -28.64 -12.43 32.83
CA ARG A 596 -28.86 -11.96 31.45
C ARG A 596 -30.13 -12.52 30.83
N LEU A 597 -30.59 -13.66 31.31
CA LEU A 597 -31.68 -14.42 30.69
C LEU A 597 -33.02 -14.04 31.29
N THR A 598 -34.00 -13.77 30.43
CA THR A 598 -35.42 -13.60 30.81
C THR A 598 -36.29 -14.69 30.20
N ASP A 599 -36.08 -15.02 28.93
CA ASP A 599 -36.90 -15.94 28.15
C ASP A 599 -36.16 -17.24 27.79
N SER A 600 -34.85 -17.14 27.47
CA SER A 600 -34.04 -18.30 27.08
C SER A 600 -33.64 -19.17 28.27
N PRO A 601 -33.47 -20.51 28.07
CA PRO A 601 -33.10 -21.44 29.14
C PRO A 601 -31.66 -21.32 29.59
N SER A 602 -30.74 -21.02 28.67
CA SER A 602 -29.29 -20.98 28.93
C SER A 602 -28.52 -20.11 27.91
N CYS A 603 -27.35 -19.69 28.31
CA CYS A 603 -26.33 -19.09 27.40
C CYS A 603 -24.92 -19.41 27.89
N LEU A 604 -23.92 -19.24 27.03
CA LEU A 604 -22.52 -19.31 27.44
C LEU A 604 -22.04 -17.95 27.94
N ALA A 605 -21.39 -17.92 29.09
CA ALA A 605 -20.69 -16.79 29.61
C ALA A 605 -19.16 -17.00 29.43
N LEU A 606 -18.46 -15.94 29.09
CA LEU A 606 -17.02 -15.94 28.90
C LEU A 606 -16.35 -15.16 30.02
N ALA A 607 -15.21 -15.63 30.49
CA ALA A 607 -14.35 -14.81 31.33
C ALA A 607 -13.75 -13.67 30.51
N ASP A 608 -13.31 -12.57 31.14
CA ASP A 608 -12.78 -11.37 30.44
C ASP A 608 -11.61 -11.70 29.52
N TYR A 609 -10.78 -12.69 29.92
CA TYR A 609 -9.61 -13.13 29.14
C TYR A 609 -9.90 -14.23 28.13
N GLU A 610 -11.12 -14.80 28.14
CA GLU A 610 -11.49 -15.87 27.20
C GLU A 610 -11.79 -15.35 25.83
N MET A 611 -11.39 -16.17 24.85
CA MET A 611 -11.65 -15.88 23.44
C MET A 611 -13.12 -16.24 23.11
N ALA A 612 -13.78 -15.38 22.34
CA ALA A 612 -15.13 -15.70 21.85
C ALA A 612 -15.11 -16.99 21.01
N PRO A 613 -16.12 -17.89 21.13
CA PRO A 613 -16.17 -19.17 20.41
C PRO A 613 -16.03 -19.00 18.88
N HIS A 614 -16.62 -17.95 18.35
CA HIS A 614 -16.53 -17.55 16.95
C HIS A 614 -15.07 -17.24 16.54
N LEU A 615 -14.34 -16.43 17.30
CA LEU A 615 -12.93 -16.13 17.04
C LEU A 615 -12.05 -17.39 17.15
N ALA A 616 -12.31 -18.22 18.17
CA ALA A 616 -11.62 -19.49 18.36
C ALA A 616 -11.77 -20.41 17.14
N ARG A 617 -12.97 -20.45 16.53
CA ARG A 617 -13.24 -21.17 15.30
C ARG A 617 -12.45 -20.61 14.12
N LEU A 618 -12.49 -19.29 13.88
CA LEU A 618 -11.75 -18.63 12.78
C LEU A 618 -10.25 -18.89 12.85
N LEU A 619 -9.67 -18.88 14.05
CA LEU A 619 -8.25 -19.17 14.25
C LEU A 619 -7.92 -20.64 13.99
N ARG A 620 -8.78 -21.58 14.38
CA ARG A 620 -8.59 -23.01 14.05
C ARG A 620 -8.70 -23.25 12.53
N GLU A 621 -9.65 -22.62 11.85
CA GLU A 621 -9.79 -22.66 10.39
C GLU A 621 -8.54 -22.10 9.69
N ALA A 622 -7.88 -21.11 10.29
CA ALA A 622 -6.61 -20.55 9.84
C ALA A 622 -5.37 -21.39 10.23
N GLY A 623 -5.57 -22.58 10.85
CA GLY A 623 -4.47 -23.48 11.25
C GLY A 623 -3.72 -23.04 12.52
N GLN A 624 -4.25 -22.10 13.29
CA GLN A 624 -3.63 -21.64 14.54
C GLN A 624 -4.09 -22.48 15.73
N ALA A 625 -3.17 -22.74 16.66
CA ALA A 625 -3.50 -23.42 17.91
C ALA A 625 -4.30 -22.47 18.82
N VAL A 626 -5.48 -22.94 19.24
CA VAL A 626 -6.35 -22.22 20.18
C VAL A 626 -6.38 -22.99 21.48
N PRO A 627 -6.17 -22.33 22.64
CA PRO A 627 -6.29 -22.99 23.93
C PRO A 627 -7.69 -23.55 24.14
N ASP A 628 -7.79 -24.76 24.68
CA ASP A 628 -9.05 -25.32 25.09
C ASP A 628 -9.53 -24.62 26.39
N SER A 629 -10.68 -23.95 26.34
CA SER A 629 -11.34 -23.40 27.51
C SER A 629 -12.66 -24.13 27.71
N LYS A 630 -12.99 -24.43 28.98
CA LYS A 630 -14.29 -25.01 29.35
C LYS A 630 -15.23 -23.85 29.61
N PRO A 631 -16.36 -23.73 28.87
CA PRO A 631 -17.24 -22.58 28.99
C PRO A 631 -17.98 -22.62 30.34
N THR A 632 -18.37 -21.43 30.82
CA THR A 632 -19.33 -21.30 31.92
C THR A 632 -20.75 -21.29 31.35
N LEU A 633 -21.60 -22.20 31.80
CA LEU A 633 -23.02 -22.25 31.43
C LEU A 633 -23.86 -21.40 32.40
N GLU A 634 -24.47 -20.33 31.86
CA GLU A 634 -25.49 -19.58 32.61
C GLU A 634 -26.88 -20.14 32.32
N ILE A 635 -27.68 -20.32 33.38
CA ILE A 635 -29.03 -20.93 33.31
C ILE A 635 -30.08 -19.99 33.85
N ASN A 636 -31.31 -20.09 33.30
CA ASN A 636 -32.52 -19.45 33.82
C ASN A 636 -33.38 -20.48 34.60
N PRO A 637 -33.34 -20.54 35.94
CA PRO A 637 -34.05 -21.52 36.72
C PRO A 637 -35.58 -21.47 36.55
N GLN A 638 -36.13 -20.34 36.12
CA GLN A 638 -37.56 -20.16 35.93
C GLN A 638 -38.07 -20.73 34.60
N HIS A 639 -37.18 -21.04 33.68
CA HIS A 639 -37.55 -21.59 32.39
C HIS A 639 -38.04 -23.04 32.52
N ALA A 640 -39.12 -23.40 31.78
CA ALA A 640 -39.77 -24.71 31.88
C ALA A 640 -38.81 -25.90 31.65
N LEU A 641 -37.80 -25.75 30.78
CA LEU A 641 -36.80 -26.79 30.55
C LEU A 641 -35.95 -27.06 31.80
N LEU A 642 -35.57 -26.02 32.53
CA LEU A 642 -34.79 -26.12 33.76
C LEU A 642 -35.61 -26.77 34.89
N GLN A 643 -36.92 -26.43 35.01
CA GLN A 643 -37.84 -27.06 35.93
C GLN A 643 -38.04 -28.56 35.62
N ARG A 644 -38.06 -28.92 34.33
CA ARG A 644 -38.11 -30.32 33.90
C ARG A 644 -36.85 -31.09 34.29
N ILE A 645 -35.65 -30.47 34.11
CA ILE A 645 -34.38 -31.08 34.54
C ILE A 645 -34.37 -31.28 36.08
N ASP A 646 -34.87 -30.31 36.82
CA ASP A 646 -34.93 -30.36 38.30
C ASP A 646 -35.80 -31.50 38.77
N GLY A 647 -36.99 -31.65 38.19
CA GLY A 647 -37.96 -32.70 38.52
C GLY A 647 -37.67 -34.09 37.97
N GLU A 648 -36.70 -34.25 37.03
CA GLU A 648 -36.38 -35.55 36.43
C GLU A 648 -35.59 -36.44 37.41
N ILE A 649 -36.09 -37.62 37.63
CA ILE A 649 -35.50 -38.60 38.55
C ILE A 649 -34.54 -39.55 37.83
N ASP A 650 -34.80 -39.84 36.58
CA ASP A 650 -33.95 -40.68 35.76
C ASP A 650 -32.67 -39.90 35.34
N ASP A 651 -31.55 -40.30 35.90
CA ASP A 651 -30.26 -39.65 35.63
C ASP A 651 -29.87 -39.70 34.14
N ALA A 652 -30.28 -40.70 33.37
CA ALA A 652 -30.00 -40.78 31.92
C ALA A 652 -30.79 -39.72 31.15
N LYS A 653 -32.10 -39.57 31.46
CA LYS A 653 -32.95 -38.54 30.85
C LYS A 653 -32.54 -37.13 31.30
N ALA A 654 -32.19 -36.95 32.56
CA ALA A 654 -31.68 -35.69 33.09
C ALA A 654 -30.35 -35.30 32.39
N THR A 655 -29.47 -36.27 32.11
CA THR A 655 -28.20 -36.05 31.37
C THR A 655 -28.45 -35.65 29.92
N ASP A 656 -29.41 -36.32 29.25
CA ASP A 656 -29.77 -35.94 27.88
C ASP A 656 -30.32 -34.49 27.81
N LEU A 657 -31.20 -34.13 28.77
CA LEU A 657 -31.73 -32.75 28.84
C LEU A 657 -30.67 -31.71 29.17
N ALA A 658 -29.81 -31.98 30.15
CA ALA A 658 -28.70 -31.06 30.49
C ALA A 658 -27.69 -30.90 29.35
N THR A 659 -27.43 -32.01 28.63
CA THR A 659 -26.54 -31.97 27.46
C THR A 659 -27.16 -31.15 26.32
N LEU A 660 -28.44 -31.32 26.02
CA LEU A 660 -29.16 -30.49 25.04
C LEU A 660 -29.14 -29.01 25.41
N LEU A 661 -29.29 -28.70 26.71
CA LEU A 661 -29.23 -27.34 27.23
C LEU A 661 -27.88 -26.68 26.92
N LEU A 662 -26.77 -27.40 27.13
CA LEU A 662 -25.42 -26.93 26.79
C LEU A 662 -25.25 -26.78 25.28
N GLU A 663 -25.66 -27.79 24.51
CA GLU A 663 -25.51 -27.78 23.05
C GLU A 663 -26.33 -26.65 22.39
N GLN A 664 -27.52 -26.32 22.94
CA GLN A 664 -28.28 -25.15 22.49
C GLN A 664 -27.53 -23.82 22.75
N ALA A 665 -26.92 -23.72 23.94
CA ALA A 665 -26.11 -22.55 24.29
C ALA A 665 -24.83 -22.42 23.40
N GLU A 666 -24.20 -23.56 23.07
CA GLU A 666 -23.05 -23.61 22.14
C GLU A 666 -23.47 -23.14 20.74
N ILE A 667 -24.60 -23.63 20.20
CA ILE A 667 -25.14 -23.20 18.89
C ILE A 667 -25.46 -21.71 18.93
N ALA A 668 -26.14 -21.23 19.98
CA ALA A 668 -26.50 -19.82 20.11
C ALA A 668 -25.29 -18.89 20.22
N ALA A 669 -24.15 -19.39 20.71
CA ALA A 669 -22.87 -18.68 20.79
C ALA A 669 -22.02 -18.82 19.51
N GLY A 670 -22.50 -19.51 18.47
CA GLY A 670 -21.77 -19.75 17.25
C GLY A 670 -20.64 -20.78 17.36
N ALA A 671 -20.60 -21.56 18.41
CA ALA A 671 -19.68 -22.68 18.56
C ALA A 671 -20.13 -23.87 17.70
N PRO A 672 -19.22 -24.61 17.06
CA PRO A 672 -19.56 -25.84 16.36
C PRO A 672 -19.91 -26.92 17.39
N LEU A 673 -20.95 -27.70 17.08
CA LEU A 673 -21.24 -28.89 17.89
C LEU A 673 -20.13 -29.92 17.71
N PRO A 674 -19.63 -30.51 18.81
CA PRO A 674 -18.61 -31.57 18.71
C PRO A 674 -19.13 -32.82 17.96
N ASP A 675 -20.41 -33.19 18.15
CA ASP A 675 -21.06 -34.30 17.47
C ASP A 675 -22.51 -33.94 17.08
N PRO A 676 -22.75 -33.39 15.87
CA PRO A 676 -24.09 -33.05 15.39
C PRO A 676 -25.03 -34.25 15.28
N ALA A 677 -24.51 -35.46 15.03
CA ALA A 677 -25.32 -36.66 14.89
C ALA A 677 -25.90 -37.10 16.28
N ALA A 678 -25.03 -37.07 17.29
CA ALA A 678 -25.47 -37.36 18.67
C ALA A 678 -26.47 -36.32 19.18
N PHE A 679 -26.29 -35.02 18.82
CA PHE A 679 -27.25 -33.96 19.14
C PHE A 679 -28.66 -34.29 18.58
N VAL A 680 -28.75 -34.64 17.28
CA VAL A 680 -30.02 -34.96 16.61
C VAL A 680 -30.66 -36.20 17.27
N GLN A 681 -29.87 -37.24 17.55
CA GLN A 681 -30.40 -38.47 18.24
C GLN A 681 -30.92 -38.16 19.64
N ARG A 682 -30.23 -37.35 20.42
CA ARG A 682 -30.64 -36.92 21.78
C ARG A 682 -31.91 -36.08 21.69
N MET A 683 -31.98 -35.15 20.78
CA MET A 683 -33.16 -34.32 20.56
C MET A 683 -34.37 -35.21 20.22
N ASN A 684 -34.21 -36.20 19.32
CA ASN A 684 -35.29 -37.11 18.99
C ASN A 684 -35.76 -37.97 20.20
N ARG A 685 -34.82 -38.49 21.03
CA ARG A 685 -35.20 -39.23 22.28
C ARG A 685 -36.04 -38.36 23.22
N VAL A 686 -35.58 -37.13 23.46
CA VAL A 686 -36.31 -36.20 24.35
C VAL A 686 -37.68 -35.80 23.82
N LEU A 687 -37.83 -35.59 22.49
CA LEU A 687 -39.09 -35.25 21.83
C LEU A 687 -40.08 -36.43 21.84
N LEU A 688 -39.59 -37.64 21.70
CA LEU A 688 -40.42 -38.85 21.72
C LEU A 688 -40.76 -39.34 23.13
N GLY A 689 -40.19 -38.71 24.20
CA GLY A 689 -40.38 -39.11 25.56
C GLY A 689 -39.71 -40.43 25.96
N ALA A 690 -38.75 -40.88 25.10
CA ALA A 690 -38.08 -42.16 25.25
C ALA A 690 -36.96 -42.10 26.31
#